data_38d36f56fa9ace6ddf4ed1d43526ffcc
#
_entry.id   38d36f56fa9ace6ddf4ed1d43526ffcc
#
_cell.length_a   1.000
_cell.length_b   1.000
_cell.length_c   1.000
_cell.angle_alpha   90.00
_cell.angle_beta   90.00
_cell.angle_gamma   90.00
#
_symmetry.space_group_name_H-M   'P 1'
#
loop_
_entity.id
_entity.type
_entity.pdbx_description
1 polymer ?
#
loop_
_entity_poly.entity_id
_entity_poly.type
_entity_poly.pdbx_seq_one_letter_code
_entity_poly.pdbx_strand_id
1 'polypeptide(L)'
;MKRSQLTYLFSLLFFVLGISNSTAQSGDQMLDGIGETGLIARYIFDENTKDWSRNNLHASTNAEEVNFVVNAQFEQALQLTGETYLSLPQTTLNTIESLSISAWVQLNTIKKGQQLFDFSSSSNTHFSAETAADETVKIGLKQGSKSISASIPDVVPNEWQHLVIVLDFTTQNLETYLNGRLIAKQPTAALDLNSFFDTESNKLTIGKNVNGLLHDFRIYRIPLRQNQIETIYNNALGKEEAVVNERHEPEDNLQVFDKDVPQLYNQYLSNVADVTVETVVGQLPRLPRFVDATYKLPVNTSQVRVIWPAPKDNSSVLQPGQYEITGSISGTSFKPKATVLVKAVQPSKTPVRKLTSFALNEVNLNNTSLGDHSKFIENRNKFIDTLAQTNPDSFLYMFRNAFGQEQPEGATPLGVWDTQETKLRGHATGHYLTAIAQAYASTGYDKALQKNFEDKMNYMVNTLYDLSQLSGKPKTEGGAYVEDPSSVPPGPGSTAYTSDLSEDGIRTDYWNWGKGFISAYPPDQFIMLEHGAKYGGQETQVWAPYYTLHKILAGLIDVYEVSGNPKALQVAEGMAAWVHTRLSKLPTETLITMWNTYIAGELGGINESLAHLHRITGKSEYLETAKLFDNIKVFYGDAEHTHGLAKNVDTYRGLHANQHIPQIMGALELYRNSNSPEYYHIADNFWYKTKNDYMYSIGGVAGARNPANAECFVAQPATLYENGLSAGGQNETCGTYNMLKLTRGLFFYNQQPELMDYYEQALYNQILASVAENSPANTYHIPLRPGSRKQFSNADMSGFTCCNGTAIESSTKLQNSIYFKSVDNKALYVNLFVPSTLTWKEQDVVITQETSFPREDHTKLTVNGKGKFELNLRIPGWATAGVELKINGKTQKIAIEAGSYLSLDRKWKNGDTIELKMPFTFHLDPIMDQENIASLFYGPVLLAAQEDAPRTDFRKITLNAEDLGKTITGDPKALEFTIDGTTFKPFFETYERHSVYLDVSLKN
;
A
#
# COMPACT_ATOMS: atom_id res chain seq x y z
N MET A 1 22.66 59.88 -13.00
CA MET A 1 21.76 58.90 -13.61
C MET A 1 22.50 57.59 -13.93
N LYS A 2 23.12 56.93 -12.98
CA LYS A 2 23.73 55.57 -13.16
C LYS A 2 23.72 54.70 -11.91
N ARG A 3 22.85 54.98 -10.96
CA ARG A 3 22.68 54.13 -9.73
C ARG A 3 21.27 53.49 -9.57
N SER A 4 20.30 53.88 -10.41
CA SER A 4 18.95 53.34 -10.31
C SER A 4 18.67 52.12 -11.20
N GLN A 5 19.49 51.85 -12.17
CA GLN A 5 19.31 50.68 -13.09
C GLN A 5 19.95 49.39 -12.56
N LEU A 6 20.94 49.50 -11.68
CA LEU A 6 21.56 48.29 -11.06
C LEU A 6 20.72 47.70 -9.95
N THR A 7 19.91 48.49 -9.26
CA THR A 7 19.02 48.04 -8.20
C THR A 7 17.80 47.31 -8.73
N TYR A 8 17.31 47.68 -9.90
CA TYR A 8 16.20 46.98 -10.57
C TYR A 8 16.63 45.68 -11.21
N LEU A 9 17.86 45.53 -11.68
CA LEU A 9 18.36 44.26 -12.19
C LEU A 9 18.65 43.26 -11.08
N PHE A 10 19.09 43.69 -9.92
CA PHE A 10 19.27 42.79 -8.76
C PHE A 10 17.91 42.38 -8.13
N SER A 11 16.91 43.27 -8.13
CA SER A 11 15.57 42.89 -7.67
C SER A 11 14.86 41.94 -8.62
N LEU A 12 15.09 42.02 -9.94
CA LEU A 12 14.55 41.06 -10.92
C LEU A 12 15.29 39.70 -10.85
N LEU A 13 16.61 39.71 -10.60
CA LEU A 13 17.34 38.44 -10.40
C LEU A 13 17.02 37.74 -9.07
N PHE A 14 16.69 38.49 -8.01
CA PHE A 14 16.22 37.88 -6.78
C PHE A 14 14.76 37.38 -6.84
N PHE A 15 13.93 37.91 -7.75
CA PHE A 15 12.57 37.42 -7.97
C PHE A 15 12.49 36.20 -8.90
N VAL A 16 13.55 35.90 -9.66
CA VAL A 16 13.63 34.70 -10.53
C VAL A 16 14.33 33.53 -9.84
N LEU A 17 15.06 33.78 -8.73
CA LEU A 17 15.71 32.73 -7.95
C LEU A 17 14.92 32.31 -6.68
N GLY A 18 13.74 32.88 -6.47
CA GLY A 18 12.91 32.66 -5.29
C GLY A 18 11.68 31.75 -5.49
N ILE A 19 11.51 31.09 -6.64
CA ILE A 19 10.47 30.09 -6.85
C ILE A 19 11.16 28.76 -7.20
N SER A 20 11.94 28.23 -6.28
CA SER A 20 12.00 26.81 -6.16
C SER A 20 10.72 26.39 -5.42
N ASN A 21 9.61 26.32 -6.16
CA ASN A 21 8.48 25.56 -5.69
C ASN A 21 9.02 24.19 -5.33
N SER A 22 9.07 23.88 -4.04
CA SER A 22 9.11 22.51 -3.58
C SER A 22 7.81 21.93 -4.08
N THR A 23 7.81 21.39 -5.29
CA THR A 23 6.68 20.62 -5.78
C THR A 23 6.54 19.46 -4.83
N ALA A 24 5.50 19.52 -4.02
CA ALA A 24 5.10 18.37 -3.24
C ALA A 24 5.01 17.18 -4.21
N GLN A 25 5.43 16.01 -3.77
CA GLN A 25 5.30 14.79 -4.54
C GLN A 25 3.85 14.64 -5.00
N SER A 26 3.65 14.37 -6.28
CA SER A 26 2.34 14.12 -6.87
C SER A 26 2.10 12.63 -6.97
N GLY A 27 0.87 12.18 -6.73
CA GLY A 27 0.46 10.78 -6.94
C GLY A 27 0.41 10.35 -8.40
N ASP A 28 0.57 11.29 -9.31
CA ASP A 28 0.61 11.04 -10.74
C ASP A 28 1.70 11.88 -11.40
N GLN A 29 2.71 11.24 -11.92
CA GLN A 29 3.78 11.89 -12.68
C GLN A 29 3.86 11.42 -14.13
N MET A 30 3.02 10.48 -14.51
CA MET A 30 3.11 9.79 -15.78
C MET A 30 1.99 10.15 -16.74
N LEU A 31 0.81 10.40 -16.25
CA LEU A 31 -0.40 10.19 -16.98
C LEU A 31 -1.35 11.40 -16.98
N ASP A 32 -0.91 12.61 -16.85
CA ASP A 32 -1.87 13.69 -17.01
C ASP A 32 -2.86 13.96 -15.85
N GLY A 33 -2.53 13.57 -14.64
CA GLY A 33 -3.34 13.82 -13.45
C GLY A 33 -4.47 12.80 -13.20
N ILE A 34 -4.46 11.63 -13.88
CA ILE A 34 -5.49 10.60 -13.68
C ILE A 34 -4.96 9.43 -12.85
N GLY A 35 -3.67 9.15 -12.96
CA GLY A 35 -2.98 8.09 -12.22
C GLY A 35 -3.09 6.70 -12.84
N GLU A 36 -2.17 5.84 -12.45
CA GLU A 36 -2.09 4.48 -12.99
C GLU A 36 -3.04 3.49 -12.34
N THR A 37 -3.51 3.74 -11.13
CA THR A 37 -4.36 2.80 -10.39
C THR A 37 -5.63 2.46 -11.14
N GLY A 38 -6.21 3.44 -11.84
CA GLY A 38 -7.39 3.25 -12.68
C GLY A 38 -7.10 2.77 -14.10
N LEU A 39 -5.86 2.84 -14.57
CA LEU A 39 -5.48 2.48 -15.94
C LEU A 39 -5.28 0.98 -16.08
N ILE A 40 -5.97 0.36 -17.06
CA ILE A 40 -5.79 -1.05 -17.41
C ILE A 40 -4.71 -1.21 -18.47
N ALA A 41 -4.82 -0.44 -19.57
CA ALA A 41 -3.87 -0.50 -20.68
C ALA A 41 -3.80 0.85 -21.40
N ARG A 42 -2.63 1.16 -21.97
CA ARG A 42 -2.38 2.35 -22.77
C ARG A 42 -1.50 2.01 -23.97
N TYR A 43 -2.00 2.23 -25.18
CA TYR A 43 -1.28 2.00 -26.44
C TYR A 43 -1.04 3.34 -27.12
N ILE A 44 0.17 3.88 -26.99
CA ILE A 44 0.53 5.19 -27.58
C ILE A 44 0.68 5.07 -29.10
N PHE A 45 1.12 3.89 -29.58
CA PHE A 45 1.42 3.65 -31.00
C PHE A 45 2.62 4.43 -31.53
N ASP A 46 3.65 4.53 -30.71
CA ASP A 46 4.94 5.05 -31.07
C ASP A 46 5.84 3.90 -31.52
N GLU A 47 5.85 3.61 -32.83
CA GLU A 47 6.57 2.52 -33.51
C GLU A 47 6.31 1.10 -33.00
N ASN A 48 5.36 0.94 -32.06
CA ASN A 48 5.03 -0.38 -31.50
C ASN A 48 3.57 -0.46 -31.02
N THR A 49 3.12 -1.68 -30.69
CA THR A 49 1.79 -2.00 -30.13
C THR A 49 1.86 -2.39 -28.64
N LYS A 50 2.93 -2.02 -27.97
CA LYS A 50 3.13 -2.35 -26.55
C LYS A 50 2.18 -1.55 -25.67
N ASP A 51 1.76 -2.18 -24.58
CA ASP A 51 1.05 -1.51 -23.50
C ASP A 51 2.06 -0.69 -22.68
N TRP A 52 1.78 0.59 -22.52
CA TRP A 52 2.60 1.53 -21.75
C TRP A 52 2.17 1.65 -20.28
N SER A 53 1.12 0.94 -19.89
CA SER A 53 0.76 0.81 -18.48
C SER A 53 1.68 -0.18 -17.75
N ARG A 54 1.59 -0.19 -16.44
CA ARG A 54 2.33 -1.17 -15.61
C ARG A 54 1.79 -2.60 -15.68
N ASN A 55 0.71 -2.85 -16.46
CA ASN A 55 0.05 -4.16 -16.50
C ASN A 55 0.58 -5.09 -17.59
N ASN A 56 1.41 -4.58 -18.53
CA ASN A 56 2.03 -5.35 -19.61
C ASN A 56 1.05 -6.13 -20.49
N LEU A 57 -0.13 -5.56 -20.76
CA LEU A 57 -1.17 -6.16 -21.60
C LEU A 57 -0.92 -5.85 -23.08
N HIS A 58 0.23 -6.26 -23.63
CA HIS A 58 0.62 -5.97 -24.99
C HIS A 58 -0.38 -6.46 -26.03
N ALA A 59 -0.72 -5.61 -27.00
CA ALA A 59 -1.61 -5.98 -28.10
C ALA A 59 -0.84 -6.78 -29.15
N SER A 60 -1.48 -7.82 -29.64
CA SER A 60 -1.02 -8.58 -30.83
C SER A 60 -1.72 -8.09 -32.09
N THR A 61 -1.09 -8.26 -33.23
CA THR A 61 -1.66 -7.91 -34.54
C THR A 61 -1.99 -9.15 -35.37
N ASN A 62 -2.96 -9.02 -36.28
CA ASN A 62 -3.27 -10.06 -37.24
C ASN A 62 -2.39 -10.01 -38.52
N ALA A 63 -1.51 -9.01 -38.65
CA ALA A 63 -0.57 -8.83 -39.75
C ALA A 63 0.87 -9.09 -39.29
N GLU A 64 1.75 -9.51 -40.22
CA GLU A 64 3.19 -9.69 -39.94
C GLU A 64 3.91 -8.34 -39.71
N GLU A 65 3.45 -7.28 -40.39
CA GLU A 65 3.97 -5.93 -40.24
C GLU A 65 2.84 -4.94 -39.93
N VAL A 66 3.11 -3.99 -39.07
CA VAL A 66 2.21 -2.90 -38.68
C VAL A 66 2.85 -1.59 -39.09
N ASN A 67 2.10 -0.73 -39.76
CA ASN A 67 2.61 0.55 -40.22
C ASN A 67 2.37 1.63 -39.21
N PHE A 68 3.44 2.35 -38.86
CA PHE A 68 3.40 3.60 -38.11
C PHE A 68 3.79 4.75 -39.01
N VAL A 69 3.11 5.88 -38.87
CA VAL A 69 3.33 7.03 -39.76
C VAL A 69 3.65 8.25 -38.91
N VAL A 70 4.64 9.03 -39.40
CA VAL A 70 4.96 10.33 -38.82
C VAL A 70 3.78 11.27 -38.97
N ASN A 71 3.39 11.88 -37.85
CA ASN A 71 2.23 12.77 -37.81
C ASN A 71 2.60 14.09 -37.13
N ALA A 72 2.13 15.22 -37.69
CA ALA A 72 2.45 16.54 -37.15
C ALA A 72 1.82 16.82 -35.77
N GLN A 73 0.76 16.09 -35.39
CA GLN A 73 0.05 16.26 -34.12
C GLN A 73 0.69 15.42 -32.99
N PHE A 74 1.10 14.18 -33.29
CA PHE A 74 1.45 13.21 -32.29
C PHE A 74 2.80 12.51 -32.52
N GLU A 75 3.66 13.07 -33.35
CA GLU A 75 4.93 12.49 -33.82
C GLU A 75 4.73 11.18 -34.57
N GLN A 76 4.09 10.16 -33.95
CA GLN A 76 3.79 8.86 -34.56
C GLN A 76 2.32 8.48 -34.35
N ALA A 77 1.78 7.69 -35.26
CA ALA A 77 0.44 7.10 -35.17
C ALA A 77 0.34 5.76 -35.90
N LEU A 78 -0.47 4.84 -35.38
CA LEU A 78 -0.78 3.56 -36.03
C LEU A 78 -1.64 3.79 -37.28
N GLN A 79 -1.18 3.33 -38.44
CA GLN A 79 -1.92 3.36 -39.67
C GLN A 79 -2.72 2.06 -39.91
N LEU A 80 -4.03 2.21 -40.04
CA LEU A 80 -4.96 1.13 -40.35
C LEU A 80 -5.49 1.27 -41.78
N THR A 81 -5.43 0.20 -42.56
CA THR A 81 -5.81 0.18 -43.98
C THR A 81 -7.09 -0.60 -44.25
N GLY A 82 -7.79 -1.04 -43.21
CA GLY A 82 -9.00 -1.86 -43.28
C GLY A 82 -8.77 -3.36 -43.11
N GLU A 83 -7.54 -3.84 -43.23
CA GLU A 83 -7.21 -5.27 -43.14
C GLU A 83 -6.52 -5.61 -41.80
N THR A 84 -5.72 -4.67 -41.28
CA THR A 84 -5.00 -4.80 -40.03
C THR A 84 -5.87 -4.39 -38.86
N TYR A 85 -5.83 -5.18 -37.78
CA TYR A 85 -6.44 -4.85 -36.49
C TYR A 85 -5.60 -5.43 -35.35
N LEU A 86 -5.80 -4.90 -34.15
CA LEU A 86 -5.15 -5.36 -32.93
C LEU A 86 -6.07 -6.25 -32.12
N SER A 87 -5.48 -7.24 -31.43
CA SER A 87 -6.15 -8.09 -30.46
C SER A 87 -5.50 -7.90 -29.09
N LEU A 88 -6.32 -7.66 -28.06
CA LEU A 88 -5.87 -7.52 -26.67
C LEU A 88 -5.87 -8.87 -25.97
N PRO A 89 -5.07 -9.07 -24.92
CA PRO A 89 -5.16 -10.24 -24.07
C PRO A 89 -6.58 -10.45 -23.53
N GLN A 90 -7.04 -11.69 -23.47
CA GLN A 90 -8.40 -12.03 -23.02
C GLN A 90 -8.69 -11.53 -21.59
N THR A 91 -7.65 -11.44 -20.75
CA THR A 91 -7.73 -11.02 -19.37
C THR A 91 -7.88 -9.50 -19.15
N THR A 92 -7.77 -8.69 -20.21
CA THR A 92 -7.75 -7.22 -20.12
C THR A 92 -8.95 -6.64 -19.38
N LEU A 93 -10.14 -7.23 -19.57
CA LEU A 93 -11.38 -6.74 -18.93
C LEU A 93 -11.88 -7.65 -17.80
N ASN A 94 -11.01 -8.44 -17.20
CA ASN A 94 -11.40 -9.26 -16.06
C ASN A 94 -11.70 -8.39 -14.83
N THR A 95 -12.78 -8.74 -14.13
CA THR A 95 -13.17 -8.15 -12.83
C THR A 95 -13.35 -6.61 -12.82
N ILE A 96 -13.72 -6.02 -13.95
CA ILE A 96 -14.00 -4.59 -14.00
C ILE A 96 -15.33 -4.23 -13.31
N GLU A 97 -15.37 -3.07 -12.67
CA GLU A 97 -16.56 -2.50 -12.01
C GLU A 97 -17.04 -1.19 -12.67
N SER A 98 -16.32 -0.73 -13.65
CA SER A 98 -16.64 0.33 -14.60
C SER A 98 -15.61 0.29 -15.72
N LEU A 99 -15.90 0.92 -16.84
CA LEU A 99 -15.01 0.92 -17.99
C LEU A 99 -15.03 2.30 -18.65
N SER A 100 -13.86 2.88 -18.88
CA SER A 100 -13.73 4.04 -19.78
C SER A 100 -12.72 3.71 -20.87
N ILE A 101 -13.05 4.08 -22.10
CA ILE A 101 -12.19 3.95 -23.26
C ILE A 101 -11.96 5.35 -23.82
N SER A 102 -10.70 5.72 -24.04
CA SER A 102 -10.28 6.98 -24.61
C SER A 102 -9.37 6.70 -25.81
N ALA A 103 -9.57 7.36 -26.93
CA ALA A 103 -8.75 7.21 -28.12
C ALA A 103 -8.72 8.46 -28.99
N TRP A 104 -7.58 8.74 -29.59
CA TRP A 104 -7.47 9.69 -30.70
C TRP A 104 -7.61 8.94 -32.02
N VAL A 105 -8.52 9.41 -32.87
CA VAL A 105 -8.85 8.79 -34.16
C VAL A 105 -8.84 9.83 -35.27
N GLN A 106 -8.28 9.44 -36.39
CA GLN A 106 -8.43 10.19 -37.64
C GLN A 106 -8.93 9.23 -38.73
N LEU A 107 -10.20 9.28 -39.09
CA LEU A 107 -10.78 8.39 -40.11
C LEU A 107 -10.59 9.04 -41.49
N ASN A 108 -10.01 8.32 -42.45
CA ASN A 108 -9.86 8.82 -43.85
C ASN A 108 -11.23 8.92 -44.54
N THR A 109 -12.11 8.00 -44.24
CA THR A 109 -13.50 7.97 -44.71
C THR A 109 -14.40 7.38 -43.65
N ILE A 110 -15.63 7.87 -43.56
CA ILE A 110 -16.64 7.29 -42.63
C ILE A 110 -17.53 6.35 -43.45
N LYS A 111 -17.23 5.05 -43.39
CA LYS A 111 -18.02 4.00 -44.04
C LYS A 111 -18.58 3.08 -42.93
N LYS A 112 -19.82 2.64 -43.13
CA LYS A 112 -20.47 1.71 -42.19
C LYS A 112 -19.61 0.47 -41.92
N GLY A 113 -19.46 0.11 -40.63
CA GLY A 113 -18.84 -1.13 -40.19
C GLY A 113 -17.32 -1.05 -39.93
N GLN A 114 -16.76 0.16 -39.83
CA GLN A 114 -15.42 0.34 -39.31
C GLN A 114 -15.51 0.29 -37.79
N GLN A 115 -14.92 -0.72 -37.17
CA GLN A 115 -14.97 -0.97 -35.72
C GLN A 115 -13.74 -0.31 -35.05
N LEU A 116 -13.95 0.79 -34.33
CA LEU A 116 -12.90 1.39 -33.52
C LEU A 116 -12.47 0.42 -32.42
N PHE A 117 -13.44 -0.25 -31.80
CA PHE A 117 -13.22 -1.42 -30.97
C PHE A 117 -14.45 -2.33 -31.00
N ASP A 118 -14.22 -3.63 -30.72
CA ASP A 118 -15.27 -4.63 -30.48
C ASP A 118 -14.83 -5.54 -29.34
N PHE A 119 -15.49 -5.40 -28.19
CA PHE A 119 -15.24 -6.16 -26.96
C PHE A 119 -16.41 -7.04 -26.66
N SER A 120 -16.22 -8.35 -26.74
CA SER A 120 -17.25 -9.35 -26.51
C SER A 120 -16.77 -10.42 -25.55
N SER A 121 -17.62 -10.86 -24.62
CA SER A 121 -17.32 -11.95 -23.68
C SER A 121 -17.94 -13.28 -24.11
N SER A 122 -19.03 -13.22 -24.85
CA SER A 122 -19.68 -14.38 -25.45
C SER A 122 -20.43 -14.00 -26.74
N SER A 123 -21.01 -14.95 -27.44
CA SER A 123 -21.83 -14.65 -28.63
C SER A 123 -23.00 -13.69 -28.34
N ASN A 124 -23.37 -13.53 -27.08
CA ASN A 124 -24.54 -12.75 -26.67
C ASN A 124 -24.22 -11.45 -25.98
N THR A 125 -22.94 -11.11 -25.70
CA THR A 125 -22.56 -9.86 -25.09
C THR A 125 -21.53 -9.13 -25.94
N HIS A 126 -21.84 -7.88 -26.30
CA HIS A 126 -20.98 -7.01 -27.11
C HIS A 126 -20.96 -5.60 -26.57
N PHE A 127 -19.77 -5.01 -26.52
CA PHE A 127 -19.53 -3.61 -26.34
C PHE A 127 -18.67 -3.10 -27.50
N SER A 128 -19.21 -2.28 -28.36
CA SER A 128 -18.53 -1.85 -29.58
C SER A 128 -18.71 -0.36 -29.87
N ALA A 129 -17.74 0.19 -30.60
CA ALA A 129 -17.83 1.49 -31.22
C ALA A 129 -17.58 1.32 -32.72
N GLU A 130 -18.57 1.59 -33.55
CA GLU A 130 -18.48 1.42 -35.00
C GLU A 130 -19.07 2.58 -35.80
N THR A 131 -18.54 2.85 -36.98
CA THR A 131 -19.08 3.85 -37.89
C THR A 131 -20.39 3.37 -38.51
N ALA A 132 -21.37 4.27 -38.62
CA ALA A 132 -22.67 4.01 -39.19
C ALA A 132 -22.83 4.63 -40.60
N ALA A 133 -23.93 4.30 -41.27
CA ALA A 133 -24.23 4.82 -42.65
C ALA A 133 -24.61 6.32 -42.66
N ASP A 134 -24.95 6.87 -41.52
CA ASP A 134 -25.31 8.26 -41.29
C ASP A 134 -24.12 9.12 -40.84
N GLU A 135 -22.89 8.65 -41.11
CA GLU A 135 -21.62 9.32 -40.75
C GLU A 135 -21.40 9.58 -39.26
N THR A 136 -22.08 8.82 -38.41
CA THR A 136 -21.88 8.84 -36.94
C THR A 136 -21.04 7.66 -36.47
N VAL A 137 -20.46 7.77 -35.28
CA VAL A 137 -19.92 6.63 -34.53
C VAL A 137 -20.97 6.13 -33.56
N LYS A 138 -21.44 4.91 -33.74
CA LYS A 138 -22.41 4.27 -32.86
C LYS A 138 -21.71 3.44 -31.81
N ILE A 139 -22.05 3.69 -30.56
CA ILE A 139 -21.65 2.87 -29.42
C ILE A 139 -22.78 1.91 -29.10
N GLY A 140 -22.51 0.61 -29.16
CA GLY A 140 -23.48 -0.43 -28.90
C GLY A 140 -23.15 -1.29 -27.71
N LEU A 141 -24.12 -1.47 -26.82
CA LEU A 141 -24.11 -2.46 -25.75
C LEU A 141 -25.19 -3.49 -26.02
N LYS A 142 -24.85 -4.78 -26.07
CA LYS A 142 -25.80 -5.85 -26.29
C LYS A 142 -25.58 -6.99 -25.31
N GLN A 143 -26.65 -7.50 -24.72
CA GLN A 143 -26.63 -8.66 -23.81
C GLN A 143 -27.89 -9.51 -24.09
N GLY A 144 -27.70 -10.63 -24.78
CA GLY A 144 -28.80 -11.46 -25.26
C GLY A 144 -29.72 -10.70 -26.25
N SER A 145 -31.01 -10.56 -25.92
CA SER A 145 -31.98 -9.79 -26.72
C SER A 145 -32.06 -8.31 -26.35
N LYS A 146 -31.38 -7.87 -25.28
CA LYS A 146 -31.37 -6.48 -24.80
C LYS A 146 -30.26 -5.72 -25.50
N SER A 147 -30.51 -4.47 -25.88
CA SER A 147 -29.50 -3.59 -26.46
C SER A 147 -29.72 -2.15 -26.07
N ILE A 148 -28.62 -1.42 -25.94
CA ILE A 148 -28.57 0.03 -25.68
C ILE A 148 -27.59 0.61 -26.67
N SER A 149 -27.88 1.79 -27.21
CA SER A 149 -26.94 2.48 -28.09
C SER A 149 -26.93 3.98 -27.84
N ALA A 150 -25.74 4.56 -28.04
CA ALA A 150 -25.51 6.00 -28.12
C ALA A 150 -24.84 6.30 -29.45
N SER A 151 -24.92 7.54 -29.93
CA SER A 151 -24.26 7.98 -31.15
C SER A 151 -23.40 9.21 -30.87
N ILE A 152 -22.23 9.25 -31.47
CA ILE A 152 -21.38 10.45 -31.53
C ILE A 152 -21.54 11.03 -32.93
N PRO A 153 -22.23 12.15 -33.07
CA PRO A 153 -22.37 12.87 -34.35
C PRO A 153 -21.11 13.72 -34.63
N ASP A 154 -21.07 14.37 -35.75
CA ASP A 154 -20.07 15.37 -36.13
C ASP A 154 -18.63 14.84 -36.17
N VAL A 155 -18.46 13.55 -36.46
CA VAL A 155 -17.16 12.95 -36.76
C VAL A 155 -16.72 13.42 -38.16
N VAL A 156 -15.57 14.07 -38.25
CA VAL A 156 -15.08 14.69 -39.48
C VAL A 156 -13.96 13.84 -40.11
N PRO A 157 -14.06 13.44 -41.41
CA PRO A 157 -13.00 12.69 -42.06
C PRO A 157 -11.69 13.52 -42.16
N ASN A 158 -10.56 12.83 -42.05
CA ASN A 158 -9.21 13.39 -42.11
C ASN A 158 -8.87 14.42 -41.02
N GLU A 159 -9.66 14.52 -39.94
CA GLU A 159 -9.37 15.34 -38.79
C GLU A 159 -9.15 14.45 -37.54
N TRP A 160 -8.19 14.82 -36.72
CA TRP A 160 -8.00 14.17 -35.41
C TRP A 160 -9.12 14.52 -34.46
N GLN A 161 -9.72 13.52 -33.88
CA GLN A 161 -10.79 13.66 -32.90
C GLN A 161 -10.54 12.76 -31.73
N HIS A 162 -10.79 13.29 -30.55
CA HIS A 162 -10.69 12.55 -29.29
C HIS A 162 -12.07 11.99 -28.92
N LEU A 163 -12.19 10.69 -28.86
CA LEU A 163 -13.40 9.96 -28.48
C LEU A 163 -13.22 9.37 -27.10
N VAL A 164 -14.20 9.59 -26.20
CA VAL A 164 -14.23 8.90 -24.90
C VAL A 164 -15.62 8.30 -24.69
N ILE A 165 -15.62 7.05 -24.23
CA ILE A 165 -16.81 6.29 -23.89
C ILE A 165 -16.68 5.86 -22.43
N VAL A 166 -17.65 6.21 -21.59
CA VAL A 166 -17.68 5.84 -20.17
C VAL A 166 -18.89 4.95 -19.91
N LEU A 167 -18.63 3.76 -19.41
CA LEU A 167 -19.64 2.81 -18.95
C LEU A 167 -19.52 2.66 -17.43
N ASP A 168 -20.39 3.37 -16.71
CA ASP A 168 -20.40 3.37 -15.26
C ASP A 168 -21.42 2.33 -14.75
N PHE A 169 -20.89 1.25 -14.14
CA PHE A 169 -21.72 0.15 -13.63
C PHE A 169 -22.48 0.56 -12.37
N THR A 170 -21.94 1.49 -11.58
CA THR A 170 -22.53 1.93 -10.33
C THR A 170 -23.74 2.82 -10.57
N THR A 171 -23.58 3.84 -11.42
CA THR A 171 -24.68 4.74 -11.78
C THR A 171 -25.56 4.21 -12.91
N GLN A 172 -25.14 3.09 -13.52
CA GLN A 172 -25.81 2.43 -14.66
C GLN A 172 -26.04 3.40 -15.82
N ASN A 173 -24.98 4.09 -16.25
CA ASN A 173 -25.03 5.02 -17.39
C ASN A 173 -23.92 4.69 -18.40
N LEU A 174 -24.26 4.89 -19.67
CA LEU A 174 -23.32 5.01 -20.78
C LEU A 174 -23.21 6.46 -21.17
N GLU A 175 -22.01 7.03 -21.11
CA GLU A 175 -21.72 8.41 -21.52
C GLU A 175 -20.74 8.41 -22.70
N THR A 176 -20.93 9.32 -23.63
CA THR A 176 -20.04 9.49 -24.80
C THR A 176 -19.58 10.93 -24.91
N TYR A 177 -18.33 11.09 -25.27
CA TYR A 177 -17.66 12.38 -25.36
C TYR A 177 -16.94 12.53 -26.71
N LEU A 178 -16.94 13.75 -27.25
CA LEU A 178 -16.18 14.15 -28.42
C LEU A 178 -15.36 15.39 -28.09
N ASN A 179 -14.04 15.32 -28.30
CA ASN A 179 -13.13 16.46 -28.09
C ASN A 179 -13.30 17.10 -26.69
N GLY A 180 -13.33 16.27 -25.65
CA GLY A 180 -13.50 16.69 -24.26
C GLY A 180 -14.92 17.05 -23.82
N ARG A 181 -15.93 17.03 -24.69
CA ARG A 181 -17.31 17.47 -24.40
C ARG A 181 -18.27 16.29 -24.34
N LEU A 182 -19.14 16.26 -23.33
CA LEU A 182 -20.23 15.29 -23.22
C LEU A 182 -21.22 15.46 -24.40
N ILE A 183 -21.46 14.37 -25.13
CA ILE A 183 -22.38 14.31 -26.28
C ILE A 183 -23.69 13.64 -25.89
N ALA A 184 -23.64 12.48 -25.23
CA ALA A 184 -24.82 11.74 -24.85
C ALA A 184 -24.63 10.99 -23.52
N LYS A 185 -25.75 10.82 -22.83
CA LYS A 185 -25.87 10.00 -21.62
C LYS A 185 -27.11 9.11 -21.72
N GLN A 186 -26.91 7.80 -21.61
CA GLN A 186 -27.95 6.79 -21.77
C GLN A 186 -27.99 5.86 -20.55
N PRO A 187 -29.16 5.63 -19.94
CA PRO A 187 -29.27 4.66 -18.85
C PRO A 187 -29.07 3.24 -19.34
N THR A 188 -28.34 2.43 -18.55
CA THR A 188 -28.03 1.04 -18.85
C THR A 188 -28.74 0.03 -17.94
N ALA A 189 -29.68 0.47 -17.11
CA ALA A 189 -30.40 -0.36 -16.13
C ALA A 189 -31.14 -1.60 -16.70
N ALA A 190 -31.33 -1.63 -18.03
CA ALA A 190 -31.89 -2.81 -18.69
C ALA A 190 -30.91 -3.98 -18.83
N LEU A 191 -29.59 -3.74 -18.64
CA LEU A 191 -28.49 -4.73 -18.78
C LEU A 191 -27.97 -5.12 -17.40
N ASP A 192 -27.47 -6.35 -17.30
CA ASP A 192 -26.69 -6.76 -16.14
C ASP A 192 -25.20 -6.54 -16.46
N LEU A 193 -24.67 -5.37 -16.05
CA LEU A 193 -23.29 -5.00 -16.33
C LEU A 193 -22.29 -5.83 -15.52
N ASN A 194 -22.68 -6.40 -14.37
CA ASN A 194 -21.80 -7.20 -13.53
C ASN A 194 -21.40 -8.55 -14.18
N SER A 195 -22.24 -9.06 -15.07
CA SER A 195 -21.97 -10.29 -15.86
C SER A 195 -21.68 -9.99 -17.34
N PHE A 196 -21.34 -8.74 -17.67
CA PHE A 196 -21.18 -8.31 -19.05
C PHE A 196 -19.91 -8.88 -19.69
N PHE A 197 -18.80 -8.89 -18.93
CA PHE A 197 -17.51 -9.44 -19.35
C PHE A 197 -17.19 -10.67 -18.50
N ASP A 198 -16.93 -11.77 -19.18
CA ASP A 198 -16.58 -13.04 -18.55
C ASP A 198 -15.05 -13.24 -18.63
N THR A 199 -14.50 -14.05 -17.74
CA THR A 199 -13.06 -14.21 -17.57
C THR A 199 -12.40 -15.17 -18.57
N GLU A 200 -13.19 -16.02 -19.26
CA GLU A 200 -12.64 -17.14 -20.01
C GLU A 200 -12.77 -17.04 -21.53
N SER A 201 -13.66 -16.17 -22.03
CA SER A 201 -14.00 -16.14 -23.47
C SER A 201 -14.00 -14.74 -24.10
N ASN A 202 -13.34 -13.76 -23.47
CA ASN A 202 -13.29 -12.42 -24.01
C ASN A 202 -12.56 -12.37 -25.35
N LYS A 203 -13.16 -11.72 -26.31
CA LYS A 203 -12.57 -11.38 -27.60
C LYS A 203 -12.55 -9.85 -27.73
N LEU A 204 -11.37 -9.28 -27.69
CA LEU A 204 -11.15 -7.84 -27.59
C LEU A 204 -10.34 -7.39 -28.81
N THR A 205 -10.93 -6.62 -29.69
CA THR A 205 -10.27 -6.14 -30.92
C THR A 205 -10.35 -4.61 -31.05
N ILE A 206 -9.31 -4.01 -31.65
CA ILE A 206 -9.22 -2.56 -31.93
C ILE A 206 -8.92 -2.38 -33.42
N GLY A 207 -9.63 -1.46 -34.08
CA GLY A 207 -9.31 -0.97 -35.43
C GLY A 207 -9.74 -1.87 -36.59
N LYS A 208 -10.63 -2.84 -36.36
CA LYS A 208 -11.06 -3.76 -37.42
C LYS A 208 -11.90 -3.06 -38.51
N ASN A 209 -11.51 -3.24 -39.76
CA ASN A 209 -12.07 -2.58 -40.95
C ASN A 209 -11.87 -1.04 -40.95
N VAL A 210 -11.09 -0.48 -40.02
CA VAL A 210 -10.81 0.95 -39.99
C VAL A 210 -9.83 1.35 -41.07
N ASN A 211 -10.13 2.43 -41.76
CA ASN A 211 -9.20 3.10 -42.66
C ASN A 211 -8.93 4.50 -42.13
N GLY A 212 -7.75 4.65 -41.51
CA GLY A 212 -7.39 5.87 -40.79
C GLY A 212 -6.19 5.70 -39.91
N LEU A 213 -6.06 6.60 -38.94
CA LEU A 213 -4.98 6.60 -37.94
C LEU A 213 -5.55 6.49 -36.54
N LEU A 214 -4.83 5.79 -35.63
CA LEU A 214 -5.09 5.70 -34.20
C LEU A 214 -3.87 6.19 -33.43
N HIS A 215 -4.12 6.86 -32.31
CA HIS A 215 -3.10 7.27 -31.36
C HIS A 215 -3.67 7.26 -29.95
N ASP A 216 -2.83 6.94 -28.96
CA ASP A 216 -3.09 6.98 -27.51
C ASP A 216 -4.44 6.35 -27.11
N PHE A 217 -4.58 5.05 -27.41
CA PHE A 217 -5.75 4.26 -27.01
C PHE A 217 -5.60 3.80 -25.57
N ARG A 218 -6.52 4.22 -24.70
CA ARG A 218 -6.49 3.94 -23.26
C ARG A 218 -7.74 3.21 -22.80
N ILE A 219 -7.55 2.31 -21.83
CA ILE A 219 -8.61 1.56 -21.16
C ILE A 219 -8.47 1.77 -19.66
N TYR A 220 -9.54 2.25 -19.00
CA TYR A 220 -9.58 2.47 -17.56
C TYR A 220 -10.65 1.60 -16.89
N ARG A 221 -10.39 1.13 -15.67
CA ARG A 221 -11.38 0.43 -14.82
C ARG A 221 -12.21 1.37 -13.95
N ILE A 222 -12.12 2.66 -14.16
CA ILE A 222 -12.88 3.70 -13.46
C ILE A 222 -13.75 4.46 -14.44
N PRO A 223 -14.89 5.03 -14.00
CA PRO A 223 -15.65 5.98 -14.80
C PRO A 223 -14.90 7.32 -14.79
N LEU A 224 -14.31 7.69 -15.91
CA LEU A 224 -13.66 8.99 -16.05
C LEU A 224 -14.69 10.11 -15.89
N ARG A 225 -14.30 11.17 -15.16
CA ARG A 225 -15.09 12.36 -14.96
C ARG A 225 -14.81 13.40 -16.05
N GLN A 226 -15.72 14.34 -16.25
CA GLN A 226 -15.62 15.40 -17.25
C GLN A 226 -14.26 16.12 -17.21
N ASN A 227 -13.80 16.55 -16.04
CA ASN A 227 -12.51 17.24 -15.89
C ASN A 227 -11.31 16.37 -16.25
N GLN A 228 -11.35 15.06 -15.97
CA GLN A 228 -10.29 14.13 -16.37
C GLN A 228 -10.24 13.93 -17.88
N ILE A 229 -11.42 13.87 -18.52
CA ILE A 229 -11.53 13.77 -19.99
C ILE A 229 -11.03 15.03 -20.66
N GLU A 230 -11.35 16.20 -20.13
CA GLU A 230 -10.83 17.49 -20.61
C GLU A 230 -9.31 17.56 -20.43
N THR A 231 -8.76 17.05 -19.34
CA THR A 231 -7.32 16.98 -19.10
C THR A 231 -6.62 16.12 -20.15
N ILE A 232 -7.12 14.90 -20.43
CA ILE A 232 -6.56 14.04 -21.50
C ILE A 232 -6.57 14.76 -22.84
N TYR A 233 -7.69 15.40 -23.17
CA TYR A 233 -7.85 16.12 -24.43
C TYR A 233 -6.90 17.31 -24.57
N ASN A 234 -6.78 18.14 -23.53
CA ASN A 234 -5.97 19.34 -23.54
C ASN A 234 -4.47 19.04 -23.52
N ASN A 235 -4.04 18.06 -22.74
CA ASN A 235 -2.64 17.65 -22.68
C ASN A 235 -2.14 17.14 -24.03
N ALA A 236 -2.94 16.34 -24.73
CA ALA A 236 -2.60 15.85 -26.07
C ALA A 236 -2.47 16.96 -27.12
N LEU A 237 -3.09 18.13 -26.89
CA LEU A 237 -2.98 19.30 -27.75
C LEU A 237 -1.86 20.26 -27.31
N GLY A 238 -1.06 19.89 -26.30
CA GLY A 238 -0.02 20.76 -25.76
C GLY A 238 -0.55 22.04 -25.13
N LYS A 239 -1.82 22.04 -24.71
CA LYS A 239 -2.40 23.13 -23.94
C LYS A 239 -2.06 22.89 -22.49
N GLU A 240 -1.15 23.68 -21.95
CA GLU A 240 -0.86 23.73 -20.51
C GLU A 240 -2.05 24.33 -19.75
N GLU A 241 -3.13 23.59 -19.59
CA GLU A 241 -4.03 23.86 -18.48
C GLU A 241 -3.42 23.19 -17.25
N ALA A 242 -3.31 23.97 -16.18
CA ALA A 242 -2.93 23.42 -14.88
C ALA A 242 -3.87 22.23 -14.61
N VAL A 243 -3.30 21.04 -14.49
CA VAL A 243 -4.03 19.87 -13.99
C VAL A 243 -4.65 20.36 -12.70
N VAL A 244 -5.98 20.48 -12.67
CA VAL A 244 -6.70 20.78 -11.44
C VAL A 244 -6.54 19.53 -10.61
N ASN A 245 -5.43 19.48 -9.90
CA ASN A 245 -5.23 18.52 -8.86
C ASN A 245 -6.39 18.76 -7.90
N GLU A 246 -7.30 17.82 -7.76
CA GLU A 246 -8.33 17.83 -6.72
C GLU A 246 -7.70 17.72 -5.32
N ARG A 247 -6.42 17.91 -5.25
CA ARG A 247 -5.63 17.95 -4.06
C ARG A 247 -5.93 19.25 -3.35
N HIS A 248 -6.74 19.17 -2.30
CA HIS A 248 -6.89 20.31 -1.43
C HIS A 248 -5.53 20.64 -0.82
N GLU A 249 -5.09 21.89 -0.97
CA GLU A 249 -3.95 22.37 -0.21
C GLU A 249 -4.26 22.21 1.28
N PRO A 250 -3.31 21.69 2.08
CA PRO A 250 -3.54 21.54 3.51
C PRO A 250 -3.84 22.88 4.17
N GLU A 251 -4.98 22.97 4.82
CA GLU A 251 -5.37 24.14 5.60
C GLU A 251 -5.09 23.91 7.07
N ASP A 252 -4.73 24.97 7.79
CA ASP A 252 -4.53 24.91 9.23
C ASP A 252 -5.85 24.80 10.01
N ASN A 253 -6.95 25.24 9.40
CA ASN A 253 -8.28 25.21 9.99
C ASN A 253 -9.15 24.19 9.24
N LEU A 254 -9.45 23.08 9.89
CA LEU A 254 -10.37 22.08 9.36
C LEU A 254 -11.81 22.54 9.44
N GLN A 255 -12.55 22.34 8.35
CA GLN A 255 -14.00 22.53 8.37
C GLN A 255 -14.69 21.28 8.91
N VAL A 256 -15.76 21.48 9.65
CA VAL A 256 -16.64 20.39 10.10
C VAL A 256 -17.80 20.30 9.13
N PHE A 257 -17.91 19.15 8.50
CA PHE A 257 -18.87 18.91 7.43
C PHE A 257 -20.27 18.61 8.00
N ASP A 258 -21.27 18.97 7.21
CA ASP A 258 -22.67 18.58 7.31
C ASP A 258 -23.30 18.70 8.70
N LYS A 259 -23.39 19.93 9.21
CA LYS A 259 -23.96 20.22 10.53
C LYS A 259 -25.45 19.83 10.68
N ASP A 260 -26.14 19.65 9.56
CA ASP A 260 -27.59 19.37 9.53
C ASP A 260 -27.87 17.86 9.58
N VAL A 261 -26.85 17.01 9.41
CA VAL A 261 -26.95 15.57 9.53
C VAL A 261 -26.60 15.14 10.95
N PRO A 262 -27.49 14.40 11.65
CA PRO A 262 -27.16 13.83 12.95
C PRO A 262 -25.93 12.92 12.86
N GLN A 263 -24.89 13.22 13.63
CA GLN A 263 -23.63 12.46 13.59
C GLN A 263 -23.47 11.63 14.86
N LEU A 264 -24.01 10.43 14.83
CA LEU A 264 -23.95 9.42 15.91
C LEU A 264 -24.19 10.04 17.30
N TYR A 265 -23.27 9.81 18.22
CA TYR A 265 -23.35 10.31 19.59
C TYR A 265 -23.12 11.82 19.69
N ASN A 266 -22.48 12.46 18.72
CA ASN A 266 -22.23 13.91 18.75
C ASN A 266 -23.51 14.75 18.79
N GLN A 267 -24.63 14.24 18.24
CA GLN A 267 -25.94 14.90 18.35
C GLN A 267 -26.44 15.03 19.79
N TYR A 268 -25.94 14.22 20.71
CA TYR A 268 -26.32 14.19 22.13
C TYR A 268 -25.33 14.92 23.04
N LEU A 269 -24.25 15.52 22.51
CA LEU A 269 -23.27 16.26 23.29
C LEU A 269 -23.94 17.40 24.08
N SER A 270 -23.57 17.52 25.33
CA SER A 270 -24.02 18.59 26.22
C SER A 270 -22.86 19.48 26.71
N ASN A 271 -21.67 18.91 26.85
CA ASN A 271 -20.47 19.66 27.22
C ASN A 271 -19.21 18.93 26.70
N VAL A 272 -18.15 19.69 26.43
CA VAL A 272 -16.84 19.22 25.99
C VAL A 272 -15.77 19.95 26.79
N ALA A 273 -14.78 19.21 27.29
CA ALA A 273 -13.70 19.77 28.08
C ALA A 273 -12.63 20.42 27.20
N ASP A 274 -12.06 21.53 27.68
CA ASP A 274 -10.80 22.07 27.19
C ASP A 274 -9.62 21.27 27.77
N VAL A 275 -8.47 21.30 27.09
CA VAL A 275 -7.30 20.56 27.51
C VAL A 275 -6.07 21.44 27.65
N THR A 276 -5.13 21.03 28.49
CA THR A 276 -3.81 21.65 28.58
C THR A 276 -2.75 20.62 28.20
N VAL A 277 -1.85 20.98 27.31
CA VAL A 277 -0.74 20.13 26.85
C VAL A 277 0.58 20.85 26.97
N GLU A 278 1.63 20.09 27.21
CA GLU A 278 2.99 20.60 27.31
C GLU A 278 3.80 20.17 26.09
N THR A 279 4.67 21.04 25.62
CA THR A 279 5.69 20.72 24.63
C THR A 279 6.99 21.45 24.95
N VAL A 280 8.03 21.21 24.17
CA VAL A 280 9.32 21.90 24.29
C VAL A 280 9.57 22.76 23.06
N VAL A 281 10.43 23.75 23.21
CA VAL A 281 10.84 24.61 22.10
C VAL A 281 11.25 23.81 20.89
N GLY A 282 10.69 24.15 19.74
CA GLY A 282 10.92 23.51 18.44
C GLY A 282 10.07 22.29 18.16
N GLN A 283 9.34 21.72 19.14
CA GLN A 283 8.49 20.54 18.91
C GLN A 283 7.00 20.90 18.98
N LEU A 284 6.24 20.54 17.94
CA LEU A 284 4.79 20.65 17.99
C LEU A 284 4.20 19.71 19.07
N PRO A 285 3.16 20.16 19.80
CA PRO A 285 2.50 19.33 20.80
C PRO A 285 1.81 18.12 20.18
N ARG A 286 1.69 17.04 20.93
CA ARG A 286 0.74 15.97 20.66
C ARG A 286 -0.59 16.32 21.31
N LEU A 287 -1.56 16.75 20.51
CA LEU A 287 -2.91 17.06 20.98
C LEU A 287 -3.73 15.78 21.14
N PRO A 288 -4.45 15.59 22.25
CA PRO A 288 -5.28 14.41 22.44
C PRO A 288 -6.39 14.38 21.39
N ARG A 289 -6.55 13.23 20.74
CA ARG A 289 -7.61 13.06 19.72
C ARG A 289 -8.99 12.90 20.34
N PHE A 290 -9.04 12.47 21.58
CA PHE A 290 -10.27 12.37 22.35
C PHE A 290 -10.16 13.24 23.60
N VAL A 291 -11.21 13.96 23.93
CA VAL A 291 -11.32 14.79 25.13
C VAL A 291 -12.56 14.42 25.92
N ASP A 292 -12.56 14.71 27.21
CA ASP A 292 -13.68 14.40 28.09
C ASP A 292 -14.92 15.18 27.64
N ALA A 293 -16.05 14.48 27.63
CA ALA A 293 -17.33 15.01 27.18
C ALA A 293 -18.48 14.45 28.03
N THR A 294 -19.59 15.18 28.06
CA THR A 294 -20.84 14.71 28.65
C THR A 294 -21.95 14.71 27.59
N TYR A 295 -22.87 13.78 27.73
CA TYR A 295 -23.94 13.52 26.78
C TYR A 295 -25.32 13.64 27.46
N LYS A 296 -26.33 13.98 26.70
CA LYS A 296 -27.73 14.05 27.17
C LYS A 296 -28.38 12.68 27.37
N LEU A 297 -27.77 11.63 26.79
CA LEU A 297 -28.19 10.25 26.93
C LEU A 297 -27.12 9.44 27.67
N PRO A 298 -27.49 8.33 28.34
CA PRO A 298 -26.53 7.37 28.82
C PRO A 298 -25.87 6.67 27.62
N VAL A 299 -24.66 7.04 27.32
CA VAL A 299 -23.81 6.41 26.28
C VAL A 299 -22.61 5.75 26.91
N ASN A 300 -22.07 4.74 26.25
CA ASN A 300 -20.91 3.97 26.77
C ASN A 300 -19.57 4.70 26.58
N THR A 301 -19.58 6.01 26.36
CA THR A 301 -18.36 6.81 26.25
C THR A 301 -18.47 8.08 27.06
N SER A 302 -17.37 8.50 27.67
CA SER A 302 -17.21 9.81 28.32
C SER A 302 -16.28 10.74 27.53
N GLN A 303 -15.95 10.39 26.29
CA GLN A 303 -15.01 11.13 25.46
C GLN A 303 -15.60 11.38 24.08
N VAL A 304 -15.13 12.46 23.42
CA VAL A 304 -15.47 12.82 22.06
C VAL A 304 -14.21 13.09 21.25
N ARG A 305 -14.23 12.71 19.96
CA ARG A 305 -13.13 13.00 19.03
C ARG A 305 -13.10 14.49 18.70
N VAL A 306 -11.90 15.07 18.77
CA VAL A 306 -11.60 16.44 18.33
C VAL A 306 -10.69 16.42 17.12
N ILE A 307 -11.03 17.20 16.12
CA ILE A 307 -10.21 17.47 14.95
C ILE A 307 -9.46 18.78 15.22
N TRP A 308 -8.14 18.67 15.35
CA TRP A 308 -7.26 19.80 15.57
C TRP A 308 -6.66 20.31 14.27
N PRO A 309 -6.35 21.61 14.16
CA PRO A 309 -5.54 22.14 13.06
C PRO A 309 -4.21 21.39 12.91
N ALA A 310 -3.75 21.23 11.68
CA ALA A 310 -2.50 20.53 11.35
C ALA A 310 -1.52 21.52 10.70
N PRO A 311 -0.70 22.23 11.47
CA PRO A 311 0.24 23.23 10.95
C PRO A 311 1.27 22.60 10.03
N LYS A 312 1.74 23.39 9.04
CA LYS A 312 2.74 22.97 8.04
C LYS A 312 4.18 23.08 8.58
N ASP A 313 4.38 23.82 9.68
CA ASP A 313 5.67 24.04 10.32
C ASP A 313 5.53 24.10 11.84
N ASN A 314 6.61 24.37 12.52
CA ASN A 314 6.69 24.49 13.97
C ASN A 314 6.91 25.93 14.47
N SER A 315 6.58 26.94 13.65
CA SER A 315 6.84 28.36 13.97
C SER A 315 6.19 28.82 15.27
N SER A 316 5.03 28.26 15.65
CA SER A 316 4.30 28.57 16.88
C SER A 316 5.01 28.15 18.17
N VAL A 317 6.02 27.30 18.10
CA VAL A 317 6.71 26.71 19.27
C VAL A 317 8.22 27.04 19.34
N LEU A 318 8.71 27.99 18.57
CA LEU A 318 10.12 28.32 18.52
C LEU A 318 10.60 29.09 19.75
N GLN A 319 9.68 29.59 20.60
CA GLN A 319 9.97 30.31 21.83
C GLN A 319 9.18 29.73 23.00
N PRO A 320 9.72 29.77 24.25
CA PRO A 320 8.95 29.42 25.43
C PRO A 320 7.75 30.35 25.59
N GLY A 321 6.62 29.83 26.03
CA GLY A 321 5.40 30.62 26.22
C GLY A 321 4.14 29.78 26.28
N GLN A 322 3.01 30.42 26.08
CA GLN A 322 1.70 29.79 26.05
C GLN A 322 0.90 30.30 24.84
N TYR A 323 0.21 29.40 24.16
CA TYR A 323 -0.75 29.77 23.11
C TYR A 323 -1.94 28.83 23.13
N GLU A 324 -3.03 29.18 22.43
CA GLU A 324 -4.23 28.38 22.33
C GLU A 324 -4.43 27.86 20.91
N ILE A 325 -4.91 26.62 20.80
CA ILE A 325 -5.36 25.99 19.56
C ILE A 325 -6.86 25.68 19.72
N THR A 326 -7.66 26.03 18.73
CA THR A 326 -9.09 25.72 18.71
C THR A 326 -9.36 24.52 17.84
N GLY A 327 -9.98 23.49 18.40
CA GLY A 327 -10.41 22.28 17.70
C GLY A 327 -11.84 22.39 17.18
N SER A 328 -12.26 21.34 16.45
CA SER A 328 -13.63 21.18 15.94
C SER A 328 -14.12 19.76 16.22
N ILE A 329 -15.44 19.62 16.37
CA ILE A 329 -16.09 18.31 16.55
C ILE A 329 -17.09 18.13 15.42
N SER A 330 -16.99 17.03 14.69
CA SER A 330 -17.80 16.74 13.52
C SER A 330 -19.31 16.89 13.81
N GLY A 331 -20.03 17.60 12.93
CA GLY A 331 -21.48 17.82 13.01
C GLY A 331 -21.96 18.72 14.15
N THR A 332 -21.07 19.44 14.85
CA THR A 332 -21.43 20.27 16.01
C THR A 332 -20.88 21.69 15.94
N SER A 333 -21.36 22.54 16.82
CA SER A 333 -20.82 23.90 17.03
C SER A 333 -19.79 23.97 18.18
N PHE A 334 -19.49 22.86 18.84
CA PHE A 334 -18.49 22.84 19.92
C PHE A 334 -17.09 23.14 19.38
N LYS A 335 -16.36 23.97 20.10
CA LYS A 335 -15.02 24.42 19.76
C LYS A 335 -14.09 24.27 20.98
N PRO A 336 -13.68 23.04 21.34
CA PRO A 336 -12.79 22.84 22.44
C PRO A 336 -11.44 23.52 22.20
N LYS A 337 -10.80 23.98 23.29
CA LYS A 337 -9.51 24.65 23.25
C LYS A 337 -8.42 23.78 23.84
N ALA A 338 -7.26 23.81 23.23
CA ALA A 338 -6.02 23.28 23.79
C ALA A 338 -5.10 24.42 24.16
N THR A 339 -4.81 24.55 25.45
CA THR A 339 -3.77 25.46 25.95
C THR A 339 -2.43 24.76 25.86
N VAL A 340 -1.53 25.26 25.03
CA VAL A 340 -0.19 24.70 24.82
C VAL A 340 0.82 25.46 25.63
N LEU A 341 1.54 24.77 26.51
CA LEU A 341 2.65 25.32 27.32
C LEU A 341 3.98 24.89 26.68
N VAL A 342 4.67 25.85 26.04
CA VAL A 342 6.00 25.62 25.44
C VAL A 342 7.07 25.87 26.48
N LYS A 343 7.76 24.82 26.88
CA LYS A 343 8.86 24.88 27.88
C LYS A 343 10.22 24.95 27.20
N ALA A 344 11.21 25.47 27.90
CA ALA A 344 12.59 25.36 27.46
C ALA A 344 13.00 23.90 27.30
N VAL A 345 13.91 23.62 26.38
CA VAL A 345 14.35 22.25 26.06
C VAL A 345 14.84 21.55 27.33
N GLN A 346 14.20 20.43 27.67
CA GLN A 346 14.75 19.53 28.68
C GLN A 346 15.32 18.30 27.93
N PRO A 347 16.45 17.72 28.40
CA PRO A 347 16.95 16.49 27.83
C PRO A 347 15.86 15.41 27.94
N SER A 348 15.31 14.95 26.83
CA SER A 348 14.37 13.84 26.84
C SER A 348 15.13 12.56 27.20
N LYS A 349 14.56 11.73 28.08
CA LYS A 349 15.10 10.37 28.30
C LYS A 349 14.94 9.59 27.00
N THR A 350 16.04 9.14 26.46
CA THR A 350 16.05 8.26 25.28
C THR A 350 15.34 6.95 25.63
N PRO A 351 14.29 6.53 24.90
CA PRO A 351 13.60 5.28 25.16
C PRO A 351 14.55 4.09 25.03
N VAL A 352 14.57 3.22 26.04
CA VAL A 352 15.40 2.01 26.02
C VAL A 352 14.59 0.82 25.53
N ARG A 353 15.19 -0.02 24.71
CA ARG A 353 14.55 -1.26 24.28
C ARG A 353 14.34 -2.19 25.49
N LYS A 354 13.10 -2.55 25.75
CA LYS A 354 12.69 -3.37 26.90
C LYS A 354 12.34 -4.80 26.51
N LEU A 355 11.89 -4.99 25.26
CA LEU A 355 11.42 -6.27 24.78
C LEU A 355 12.24 -6.82 23.62
N THR A 356 12.14 -8.11 23.42
CA THR A 356 12.62 -8.83 22.23
C THR A 356 11.58 -9.86 21.79
N SER A 357 11.69 -10.32 20.56
CA SER A 357 10.79 -11.36 20.01
C SER A 357 11.28 -12.76 20.32
N PHE A 358 10.36 -13.69 20.26
CA PHE A 358 10.68 -15.10 20.09
C PHE A 358 11.01 -15.38 18.62
N ALA A 359 11.84 -16.39 18.36
CA ALA A 359 12.07 -16.87 17.02
C ALA A 359 10.84 -17.61 16.48
N LEU A 360 10.67 -17.63 15.15
CA LEU A 360 9.49 -18.27 14.52
C LEU A 360 9.34 -19.76 14.89
N ASN A 361 10.46 -20.48 15.10
CA ASN A 361 10.46 -21.88 15.51
C ASN A 361 10.16 -22.09 17.00
N GLU A 362 10.05 -21.04 17.80
CA GLU A 362 9.68 -21.10 19.21
C GLU A 362 8.16 -20.95 19.42
N VAL A 363 7.42 -20.51 18.37
CA VAL A 363 5.98 -20.30 18.41
C VAL A 363 5.30 -21.13 17.32
N ASN A 364 4.53 -22.14 17.71
CA ASN A 364 3.77 -22.96 16.79
C ASN A 364 2.28 -22.61 16.85
N LEU A 365 1.63 -22.45 15.69
CA LEU A 365 0.18 -22.31 15.60
C LEU A 365 -0.49 -23.67 15.82
N ASN A 366 -1.56 -23.69 16.62
CA ASN A 366 -2.37 -24.86 16.94
C ASN A 366 -3.77 -24.74 16.32
N ASN A 367 -4.49 -25.86 16.26
CA ASN A 367 -5.92 -25.83 16.00
C ASN A 367 -6.66 -25.10 17.14
N THR A 368 -7.85 -24.60 16.82
CA THR A 368 -8.73 -23.97 17.81
C THR A 368 -9.11 -24.97 18.94
N SER A 369 -9.65 -24.47 20.03
CA SER A 369 -10.21 -25.30 21.13
C SER A 369 -11.36 -26.21 20.65
N LEU A 370 -12.00 -25.90 19.54
CA LEU A 370 -13.04 -26.72 18.90
C LEU A 370 -12.46 -27.79 17.96
N GLY A 371 -11.15 -27.75 17.67
CA GLY A 371 -10.46 -28.71 16.82
C GLY A 371 -10.29 -28.26 15.36
N ASP A 372 -10.89 -27.14 14.98
CA ASP A 372 -10.82 -26.60 13.62
C ASP A 372 -9.53 -25.79 13.40
N HIS A 373 -9.18 -25.51 12.15
CA HIS A 373 -8.13 -24.56 11.82
C HIS A 373 -8.58 -23.14 12.15
N SER A 374 -7.70 -22.34 12.75
CA SER A 374 -7.87 -20.90 12.83
C SER A 374 -7.59 -20.25 11.46
N LYS A 375 -8.11 -19.05 11.23
CA LYS A 375 -7.81 -18.29 9.98
C LYS A 375 -6.30 -18.09 9.77
N PHE A 376 -5.52 -18.05 10.84
CA PHE A 376 -4.06 -18.00 10.79
C PHE A 376 -3.45 -19.25 10.16
N ILE A 377 -3.89 -20.43 10.57
CA ILE A 377 -3.43 -21.71 10.00
C ILE A 377 -3.91 -21.85 8.56
N GLU A 378 -5.18 -21.53 8.27
CA GLU A 378 -5.72 -21.60 6.91
C GLU A 378 -4.90 -20.77 5.93
N ASN A 379 -4.70 -19.49 6.23
CA ASN A 379 -3.92 -18.62 5.37
C ASN A 379 -2.45 -19.07 5.28
N ARG A 380 -1.79 -19.36 6.42
CA ARG A 380 -0.42 -19.88 6.42
C ARG A 380 -0.28 -21.10 5.50
N ASN A 381 -1.15 -22.09 5.61
CA ASN A 381 -1.04 -23.35 4.86
C ASN A 381 -1.15 -23.11 3.35
N LYS A 382 -2.11 -22.27 2.89
CA LYS A 382 -2.22 -21.90 1.47
C LYS A 382 -0.89 -21.41 0.89
N PHE A 383 -0.21 -20.53 1.63
CA PHE A 383 1.07 -19.98 1.19
C PHE A 383 2.23 -20.96 1.33
N ILE A 384 2.34 -21.68 2.44
CA ILE A 384 3.41 -22.67 2.66
C ILE A 384 3.34 -23.77 1.61
N ASP A 385 2.15 -24.33 1.36
CA ASP A 385 1.96 -25.42 0.41
C ASP A 385 2.29 -24.99 -1.02
N THR A 386 1.90 -23.78 -1.41
CA THR A 386 2.21 -23.23 -2.74
C THR A 386 3.69 -22.87 -2.87
N LEU A 387 4.30 -22.21 -1.87
CA LEU A 387 5.73 -21.90 -1.87
C LEU A 387 6.62 -23.16 -1.93
N ALA A 388 6.19 -24.26 -1.30
CA ALA A 388 6.90 -25.53 -1.37
C ALA A 388 6.93 -26.10 -2.79
N GLN A 389 5.94 -25.77 -3.63
CA GLN A 389 5.81 -26.24 -5.01
C GLN A 389 6.41 -25.30 -6.05
N THR A 390 6.67 -24.02 -5.70
CA THR A 390 7.23 -23.03 -6.64
C THR A 390 8.60 -23.48 -7.16
N ASN A 391 8.87 -23.20 -8.44
CA ASN A 391 10.19 -23.37 -9.02
C ASN A 391 11.08 -22.13 -8.71
N PRO A 392 12.18 -22.28 -7.97
CA PRO A 392 13.08 -21.16 -7.67
C PRO A 392 13.72 -20.55 -8.93
N ASP A 393 13.81 -21.29 -10.03
CA ASP A 393 14.35 -20.78 -11.29
C ASP A 393 13.52 -19.68 -11.90
N SER A 394 12.20 -19.66 -11.66
CA SER A 394 11.34 -18.57 -12.11
C SER A 394 11.71 -17.24 -11.44
N PHE A 395 12.09 -17.28 -10.16
CA PHE A 395 12.57 -16.09 -9.42
C PHE A 395 13.99 -15.66 -9.81
N LEU A 396 14.80 -16.58 -10.31
CA LEU A 396 16.16 -16.32 -10.77
C LEU A 396 16.23 -15.97 -12.27
N TYR A 397 15.12 -16.13 -13.00
CA TYR A 397 15.10 -16.03 -14.46
C TYR A 397 15.65 -14.69 -14.95
N MET A 398 15.14 -13.57 -14.42
CA MET A 398 15.59 -12.24 -14.82
C MET A 398 17.01 -11.91 -14.39
N PHE A 399 17.49 -12.51 -13.29
CA PHE A 399 18.91 -12.37 -12.89
C PHE A 399 19.85 -13.07 -13.87
N ARG A 400 19.56 -14.32 -14.23
CA ARG A 400 20.35 -15.02 -15.23
C ARG A 400 20.32 -14.31 -16.58
N ASN A 401 19.13 -13.82 -16.94
CA ASN A 401 18.94 -13.04 -18.15
C ASN A 401 19.84 -11.80 -18.16
N ALA A 402 19.81 -11.01 -17.10
CA ALA A 402 20.64 -9.81 -16.97
C ALA A 402 22.15 -10.09 -17.08
N PHE A 403 22.60 -11.27 -16.59
CA PHE A 403 24.00 -11.69 -16.63
C PHE A 403 24.36 -12.58 -17.83
N GLY A 404 23.48 -12.71 -18.83
CA GLY A 404 23.76 -13.51 -20.04
C GLY A 404 24.01 -14.98 -19.76
N GLN A 405 23.37 -15.53 -18.74
CA GLN A 405 23.51 -16.94 -18.37
C GLN A 405 22.36 -17.78 -18.94
N GLU A 406 22.68 -19.02 -19.28
CA GLU A 406 21.68 -19.98 -19.75
C GLU A 406 20.62 -20.25 -18.68
N GLN A 407 19.37 -20.39 -19.12
CA GLN A 407 18.26 -20.78 -18.25
C GLN A 407 18.24 -22.31 -18.10
N PRO A 408 18.00 -22.84 -16.89
CA PRO A 408 17.75 -24.26 -16.71
C PRO A 408 16.53 -24.72 -17.51
N GLU A 409 16.50 -26.01 -17.89
CA GLU A 409 15.36 -26.61 -18.58
C GLU A 409 14.06 -26.43 -17.76
N GLY A 410 13.01 -25.95 -18.41
CA GLY A 410 11.71 -25.69 -17.77
C GLY A 410 11.62 -24.38 -16.96
N ALA A 411 12.67 -23.57 -16.89
CA ALA A 411 12.60 -22.26 -16.28
C ALA A 411 11.73 -21.31 -17.10
N THR A 412 10.83 -20.59 -16.46
CA THR A 412 9.96 -19.57 -17.07
C THR A 412 9.99 -18.30 -16.25
N PRO A 413 9.86 -17.09 -16.86
CA PRO A 413 9.75 -15.86 -16.08
C PRO A 413 8.44 -15.87 -15.27
N LEU A 414 8.45 -15.15 -14.13
CA LEU A 414 7.26 -15.01 -13.28
C LEU A 414 6.12 -14.25 -13.97
N GLY A 415 6.44 -13.29 -14.83
CA GLY A 415 5.44 -12.43 -15.44
C GLY A 415 5.01 -11.25 -14.56
N VAL A 416 3.96 -10.54 -14.96
CA VAL A 416 3.46 -9.30 -14.33
C VAL A 416 4.58 -8.26 -14.20
N TRP A 417 5.14 -8.00 -13.03
CA TRP A 417 6.24 -7.04 -12.85
C TRP A 417 7.64 -7.65 -12.90
N ASP A 418 7.73 -8.95 -13.11
CA ASP A 418 9.01 -9.68 -13.29
C ASP A 418 9.16 -10.18 -14.72
N THR A 419 9.04 -9.26 -15.69
CA THR A 419 9.26 -9.50 -17.12
C THR A 419 10.44 -8.68 -17.62
N GLN A 420 10.90 -8.97 -18.86
CA GLN A 420 12.01 -8.25 -19.50
C GLN A 420 11.73 -6.74 -19.65
N GLU A 421 10.48 -6.41 -19.95
CA GLU A 421 10.03 -5.02 -20.20
C GLU A 421 9.87 -4.22 -18.92
N THR A 422 9.66 -4.87 -17.78
CA THR A 422 9.36 -4.20 -16.52
C THR A 422 10.63 -3.74 -15.82
N LYS A 423 10.69 -2.46 -15.48
CA LYS A 423 11.87 -1.87 -14.81
C LYS A 423 11.94 -2.17 -13.30
N LEU A 424 10.93 -2.84 -12.73
CA LEU A 424 10.88 -3.31 -11.32
C LEU A 424 11.25 -4.79 -11.16
N ARG A 425 11.58 -5.50 -12.25
CA ARG A 425 11.89 -6.93 -12.24
C ARG A 425 12.98 -7.28 -11.22
N GLY A 426 12.85 -8.44 -10.58
CA GLY A 426 13.77 -8.92 -9.53
C GLY A 426 13.31 -8.59 -8.09
N HIS A 427 12.29 -7.73 -7.89
CA HIS A 427 11.77 -7.45 -6.55
C HIS A 427 11.16 -8.70 -5.89
N ALA A 428 10.44 -9.53 -6.67
CA ALA A 428 9.82 -10.77 -6.20
C ALA A 428 10.84 -11.75 -5.64
N THR A 429 12.05 -11.78 -6.19
CA THR A 429 13.15 -12.65 -5.73
C THR A 429 13.54 -12.35 -4.29
N GLY A 430 13.64 -11.09 -3.91
CA GLY A 430 13.93 -10.69 -2.53
C GLY A 430 12.79 -11.08 -1.57
N HIS A 431 11.55 -10.80 -1.92
CA HIS A 431 10.38 -11.24 -1.15
C HIS A 431 10.33 -12.77 -0.99
N TYR A 432 10.65 -13.50 -2.06
CA TYR A 432 10.68 -14.96 -2.03
C TYR A 432 11.78 -15.49 -1.09
N LEU A 433 12.99 -14.91 -1.12
CA LEU A 433 14.08 -15.26 -0.18
C LEU A 433 13.63 -15.08 1.27
N THR A 434 13.03 -13.93 1.62
CA THR A 434 12.47 -13.68 2.96
C THR A 434 11.40 -14.72 3.32
N ALA A 435 10.47 -14.99 2.40
CA ALA A 435 9.35 -15.90 2.66
C ALA A 435 9.81 -17.35 2.88
N ILE A 436 10.75 -17.86 2.07
CA ILE A 436 11.28 -19.23 2.25
C ILE A 436 12.17 -19.34 3.49
N ALA A 437 12.87 -18.29 3.89
CA ALA A 437 13.61 -18.23 5.16
C ALA A 437 12.66 -18.30 6.36
N GLN A 438 11.57 -17.53 6.33
CA GLN A 438 10.52 -17.56 7.35
C GLN A 438 9.79 -18.93 7.36
N ALA A 439 9.51 -19.49 6.18
CA ALA A 439 8.91 -20.81 6.03
C ALA A 439 9.82 -21.91 6.60
N TYR A 440 11.10 -21.89 6.30
CA TYR A 440 12.10 -22.80 6.90
C TYR A 440 12.05 -22.72 8.43
N ALA A 441 12.07 -21.50 8.98
CA ALA A 441 12.06 -21.31 10.43
C ALA A 441 10.72 -21.73 11.08
N SER A 442 9.58 -21.57 10.40
CA SER A 442 8.25 -21.83 10.95
C SER A 442 7.72 -23.25 10.71
N THR A 443 8.33 -24.06 9.83
CA THR A 443 7.86 -25.41 9.48
C THR A 443 8.61 -26.54 10.19
N GLY A 444 9.24 -26.27 11.34
CA GLY A 444 9.95 -27.28 12.14
C GLY A 444 9.10 -28.48 12.57
N TYR A 445 7.78 -28.39 12.49
CA TYR A 445 6.82 -29.46 12.72
C TYR A 445 6.75 -30.48 11.57
N ASP A 446 7.21 -30.13 10.38
CA ASP A 446 7.33 -31.00 9.19
C ASP A 446 8.73 -30.97 8.62
N LYS A 447 9.47 -32.07 8.77
CA LYS A 447 10.87 -32.14 8.34
C LYS A 447 11.05 -32.17 6.83
N ALA A 448 10.07 -32.63 6.06
CA ALA A 448 10.12 -32.63 4.61
C ALA A 448 9.95 -31.21 4.06
N LEU A 449 8.97 -30.47 4.56
CA LEU A 449 8.80 -29.05 4.24
C LEU A 449 10.02 -28.22 4.64
N GLN A 450 10.54 -28.42 5.85
CA GLN A 450 11.73 -27.71 6.32
C GLN A 450 12.92 -27.95 5.41
N LYS A 451 13.14 -29.19 4.98
CA LYS A 451 14.22 -29.56 4.05
C LYS A 451 14.01 -28.96 2.66
N ASN A 452 12.78 -28.95 2.15
CA ASN A 452 12.43 -28.31 0.88
C ASN A 452 12.84 -26.83 0.88
N PHE A 453 12.50 -26.08 1.92
CA PHE A 453 12.84 -24.67 2.02
C PHE A 453 14.34 -24.44 2.23
N GLU A 454 15.04 -25.31 2.98
CA GLU A 454 16.49 -25.28 3.09
C GLU A 454 17.18 -25.43 1.73
N ASP A 455 16.74 -26.40 0.92
CA ASP A 455 17.29 -26.65 -0.41
C ASP A 455 17.05 -25.45 -1.35
N LYS A 456 15.84 -24.88 -1.33
CA LYS A 456 15.51 -23.68 -2.09
C LYS A 456 16.37 -22.48 -1.68
N MET A 457 16.54 -22.20 -0.38
CA MET A 457 17.42 -21.13 0.11
C MET A 457 18.85 -21.30 -0.38
N ASN A 458 19.41 -22.51 -0.23
CA ASN A 458 20.78 -22.79 -0.66
C ASN A 458 20.95 -22.64 -2.17
N TYR A 459 19.98 -23.11 -2.96
CA TYR A 459 19.99 -22.98 -4.42
C TYR A 459 19.96 -21.52 -4.86
N MET A 460 19.01 -20.74 -4.32
CA MET A 460 18.87 -19.30 -4.61
C MET A 460 20.14 -18.52 -4.28
N VAL A 461 20.67 -18.74 -3.06
CA VAL A 461 21.86 -18.03 -2.58
C VAL A 461 23.09 -18.40 -3.40
N ASN A 462 23.29 -19.68 -3.73
CA ASN A 462 24.43 -20.10 -4.56
C ASN A 462 24.38 -19.44 -5.94
N THR A 463 23.21 -19.42 -6.59
CA THR A 463 23.05 -18.78 -7.90
C THR A 463 23.32 -17.27 -7.83
N LEU A 464 22.72 -16.55 -6.87
CA LEU A 464 22.96 -15.12 -6.70
C LEU A 464 24.43 -14.82 -6.36
N TYR A 465 25.05 -15.66 -5.54
CA TYR A 465 26.47 -15.55 -5.24
C TYR A 465 27.34 -15.67 -6.50
N ASP A 466 27.14 -16.72 -7.30
CA ASP A 466 27.91 -16.96 -8.51
C ASP A 466 27.75 -15.82 -9.53
N LEU A 467 26.52 -15.30 -9.69
CA LEU A 467 26.25 -14.13 -10.53
C LEU A 467 26.94 -12.87 -10.00
N SER A 468 26.87 -12.61 -8.70
CA SER A 468 27.52 -11.44 -8.09
C SER A 468 29.04 -11.40 -8.26
N GLN A 469 29.69 -12.57 -8.41
CA GLN A 469 31.12 -12.65 -8.65
C GLN A 469 31.52 -12.21 -10.07
N LEU A 470 30.58 -12.06 -10.98
CA LEU A 470 30.80 -11.55 -12.33
C LEU A 470 30.91 -10.03 -12.35
N SER A 471 30.21 -9.33 -11.47
CA SER A 471 30.16 -7.88 -11.43
C SER A 471 31.51 -7.27 -11.07
N GLY A 472 31.97 -6.35 -11.92
CA GLY A 472 33.27 -5.71 -11.77
C GLY A 472 34.49 -6.60 -12.06
N LYS A 473 34.28 -7.89 -12.41
CA LYS A 473 35.39 -8.81 -12.75
C LYS A 473 36.15 -8.27 -13.95
N PRO A 474 37.51 -8.24 -13.90
CA PRO A 474 38.30 -7.70 -14.98
C PRO A 474 38.03 -8.42 -16.31
N LYS A 475 37.94 -7.65 -17.39
CA LYS A 475 37.75 -8.15 -18.76
C LYS A 475 38.85 -9.05 -19.24
N THR A 476 40.05 -8.83 -18.74
CA THR A 476 41.25 -9.63 -19.04
C THR A 476 41.78 -10.29 -17.76
N GLU A 477 42.24 -11.52 -17.87
CA GLU A 477 42.79 -12.24 -16.73
C GLU A 477 43.96 -11.46 -16.10
N GLY A 478 43.95 -11.34 -14.76
CA GLY A 478 44.95 -10.58 -14.00
C GLY A 478 44.72 -9.06 -13.96
N GLY A 479 43.66 -8.55 -14.58
CA GLY A 479 43.28 -7.13 -14.51
C GLY A 479 42.71 -6.75 -13.13
N ALA A 480 42.57 -5.44 -12.90
CA ALA A 480 41.92 -4.90 -11.70
C ALA A 480 40.40 -5.02 -11.77
N TYR A 481 39.75 -5.30 -10.64
CA TYR A 481 38.29 -5.20 -10.52
C TYR A 481 37.81 -3.74 -10.69
N VAL A 482 36.70 -3.57 -11.32
CA VAL A 482 35.98 -2.29 -11.37
C VAL A 482 35.17 -2.17 -10.08
N GLU A 483 35.48 -1.18 -9.26
CA GLU A 483 34.78 -0.93 -7.99
C GLU A 483 33.53 -0.05 -8.19
N ASP A 484 33.60 0.90 -9.13
CA ASP A 484 32.53 1.87 -9.38
C ASP A 484 32.06 1.82 -10.84
N PRO A 485 30.73 1.68 -11.09
CA PRO A 485 30.18 1.62 -12.43
C PRO A 485 30.08 2.98 -13.15
N SER A 486 30.77 4.01 -12.70
CA SER A 486 30.78 5.34 -13.33
C SER A 486 31.12 5.34 -14.82
N SER A 487 31.75 4.25 -15.31
CA SER A 487 32.07 4.06 -16.71
C SER A 487 31.04 3.25 -17.51
N VAL A 488 29.88 2.93 -16.95
CA VAL A 488 28.77 2.30 -17.70
C VAL A 488 28.42 3.17 -18.89
N PRO A 489 28.42 2.65 -20.13
CA PRO A 489 28.16 3.45 -21.30
C PRO A 489 26.75 4.05 -21.28
N PRO A 490 26.58 5.28 -21.72
CA PRO A 490 25.26 5.85 -21.88
C PRO A 490 24.46 5.09 -22.95
N GLY A 491 23.15 4.99 -22.73
CA GLY A 491 22.19 4.41 -23.65
C GLY A 491 21.18 5.44 -24.14
N PRO A 492 20.18 5.06 -24.92
CA PRO A 492 19.08 5.92 -25.29
C PRO A 492 18.28 6.38 -24.03
N GLY A 493 17.58 7.48 -24.14
CA GLY A 493 16.76 8.07 -23.09
C GLY A 493 17.17 9.48 -22.72
N SER A 494 16.35 10.15 -21.91
CA SER A 494 16.52 11.56 -21.56
C SER A 494 17.80 11.87 -20.79
N THR A 495 18.39 10.88 -20.12
CA THR A 495 19.65 11.00 -19.38
C THR A 495 20.85 10.41 -20.11
N ALA A 496 20.67 9.96 -21.34
CA ALA A 496 21.64 9.21 -22.14
C ALA A 496 22.04 7.84 -21.56
N TYR A 497 21.23 7.27 -20.65
CA TYR A 497 21.38 5.92 -20.13
C TYR A 497 20.17 5.07 -20.48
N THR A 498 20.35 3.74 -20.50
CA THR A 498 19.26 2.79 -20.65
C THR A 498 19.50 1.53 -19.83
N SER A 499 18.45 1.02 -19.21
CA SER A 499 18.44 -0.30 -18.60
C SER A 499 17.80 -1.34 -19.52
N ASP A 500 17.41 -0.97 -20.73
CA ASP A 500 16.85 -1.93 -21.67
C ASP A 500 17.91 -2.92 -22.14
N LEU A 501 17.49 -4.16 -22.12
CA LEU A 501 18.20 -5.25 -22.73
C LEU A 501 17.66 -5.30 -24.17
N SER A 502 18.46 -4.92 -25.14
CA SER A 502 18.06 -4.86 -26.56
C SER A 502 17.47 -6.18 -27.04
N GLU A 503 16.76 -6.15 -28.17
CA GLU A 503 16.30 -7.37 -28.85
C GLU A 503 17.46 -8.29 -29.24
N ASP A 504 18.66 -7.73 -29.45
CA ASP A 504 19.90 -8.46 -29.71
C ASP A 504 20.46 -9.16 -28.48
N GLY A 505 19.78 -9.03 -27.35
CA GLY A 505 20.05 -9.73 -26.14
C GLY A 505 20.55 -8.90 -24.98
N ILE A 506 21.05 -9.59 -24.05
CA ILE A 506 21.46 -9.23 -22.74
C ILE A 506 22.79 -8.50 -22.82
N ARG A 507 22.91 -7.37 -22.09
CA ARG A 507 24.23 -6.78 -21.86
C ARG A 507 25.15 -7.78 -21.20
N THR A 508 26.32 -7.98 -21.77
CA THR A 508 27.36 -8.89 -21.24
C THR A 508 28.59 -8.14 -20.74
N ASP A 509 28.47 -6.83 -20.57
CA ASP A 509 29.54 -5.95 -20.09
C ASP A 509 29.53 -5.80 -18.55
N TYR A 510 29.06 -6.83 -17.80
CA TYR A 510 29.01 -6.85 -16.34
C TYR A 510 30.37 -6.67 -15.66
N TRP A 511 31.47 -6.83 -16.40
CA TRP A 511 32.79 -6.44 -15.93
C TRP A 511 32.89 -4.96 -15.52
N ASN A 512 31.99 -4.13 -16.05
CA ASN A 512 31.89 -2.69 -15.82
C ASN A 512 30.76 -2.29 -14.84
N TRP A 513 30.12 -3.23 -14.16
CA TRP A 513 28.97 -2.94 -13.30
C TRP A 513 29.33 -2.55 -11.86
N GLY A 514 30.59 -2.68 -11.50
CA GLY A 514 31.07 -2.45 -10.14
C GLY A 514 31.02 -3.73 -9.29
N LYS A 515 32.05 -3.94 -8.50
CA LYS A 515 32.18 -5.11 -7.63
C LYS A 515 31.08 -5.15 -6.60
N GLY A 516 30.47 -6.31 -6.42
CA GLY A 516 29.41 -6.56 -5.44
C GLY A 516 27.99 -6.24 -5.94
N PHE A 517 27.85 -5.69 -7.15
CA PHE A 517 26.54 -5.46 -7.73
C PHE A 517 25.80 -6.77 -8.05
N ILE A 518 24.53 -6.82 -7.72
CA ILE A 518 23.60 -7.88 -8.12
C ILE A 518 22.20 -7.30 -8.27
N SER A 519 21.60 -7.45 -9.44
CA SER A 519 20.20 -7.10 -9.73
C SER A 519 19.72 -7.90 -10.93
N ALA A 520 18.45 -7.85 -11.21
CA ALA A 520 17.81 -8.43 -12.40
C ALA A 520 17.94 -7.54 -13.66
N TYR A 521 18.70 -6.44 -13.58
CA TYR A 521 18.99 -5.49 -14.66
C TYR A 521 20.35 -4.82 -14.42
N PRO A 522 20.95 -4.20 -15.46
CA PRO A 522 22.19 -3.45 -15.33
C PRO A 522 22.08 -2.26 -14.35
N PRO A 523 23.19 -1.67 -13.89
CA PRO A 523 23.17 -0.55 -12.95
C PRO A 523 22.67 0.78 -13.52
N ASP A 524 22.26 0.82 -14.78
CA ASP A 524 21.82 2.02 -15.49
C ASP A 524 20.70 2.75 -14.74
N GLN A 525 19.72 2.03 -14.19
CA GLN A 525 18.59 2.65 -13.49
C GLN A 525 19.03 3.45 -12.25
N PHE A 526 20.05 2.97 -11.54
CA PHE A 526 20.63 3.68 -10.39
C PHE A 526 21.29 4.98 -10.85
N ILE A 527 22.08 4.90 -11.94
CA ILE A 527 22.77 6.04 -12.53
C ILE A 527 21.76 7.06 -13.09
N MET A 528 20.73 6.58 -13.79
CA MET A 528 19.66 7.44 -14.31
C MET A 528 18.94 8.20 -13.17
N LEU A 529 18.64 7.55 -12.05
CA LEU A 529 18.02 8.20 -10.89
C LEU A 529 18.93 9.30 -10.31
N GLU A 530 20.24 9.05 -10.20
CA GLU A 530 21.23 10.04 -9.77
C GLU A 530 21.26 11.27 -10.68
N HIS A 531 20.95 11.11 -11.97
CA HIS A 531 20.87 12.18 -12.97
C HIS A 531 19.45 12.78 -13.11
N GLY A 532 18.52 12.43 -12.22
CA GLY A 532 17.19 13.04 -12.15
C GLY A 532 16.15 12.42 -13.06
N ALA A 533 16.37 11.22 -13.57
CA ALA A 533 15.34 10.48 -14.31
C ALA A 533 14.14 10.17 -13.39
N LYS A 534 12.95 10.16 -14.00
CA LYS A 534 11.67 10.01 -13.31
C LYS A 534 11.01 8.68 -13.68
N TYR A 535 10.01 8.31 -12.90
CA TYR A 535 9.08 7.28 -13.28
C TYR A 535 8.20 7.78 -14.42
N GLY A 536 8.05 6.98 -15.49
CA GLY A 536 7.19 7.30 -16.61
C GLY A 536 7.88 7.21 -17.99
N GLY A 537 7.21 6.60 -18.96
CA GLY A 537 7.73 6.33 -20.29
C GLY A 537 8.65 5.10 -20.34
N GLN A 538 8.52 4.25 -21.35
CA GLN A 538 9.27 2.98 -21.37
C GLN A 538 10.77 3.16 -21.56
N GLU A 539 11.19 4.10 -22.39
CA GLU A 539 12.62 4.26 -22.74
C GLU A 539 13.42 4.96 -21.64
N THR A 540 12.81 5.94 -20.96
CA THR A 540 13.49 6.77 -19.95
C THR A 540 13.07 6.44 -18.52
N GLN A 541 12.24 5.44 -18.36
CA GLN A 541 11.65 5.05 -17.08
C GLN A 541 12.70 4.54 -16.11
N VAL A 542 12.66 5.08 -14.90
CA VAL A 542 13.28 4.50 -13.71
C VAL A 542 12.17 4.08 -12.75
N TRP A 543 12.17 2.82 -12.36
CA TRP A 543 11.17 2.29 -11.43
C TRP A 543 11.82 1.71 -10.18
N ALA A 544 11.93 2.52 -9.14
CA ALA A 544 12.30 2.14 -7.78
C ALA A 544 13.51 1.16 -7.68
N PRO A 545 14.70 1.51 -8.24
CA PRO A 545 15.83 0.57 -8.25
C PRO A 545 16.32 0.21 -6.85
N TYR A 546 16.31 1.15 -5.91
CA TYR A 546 16.71 0.89 -4.53
C TYR A 546 15.67 0.08 -3.74
N TYR A 547 14.37 0.13 -4.10
CA TYR A 547 13.35 -0.77 -3.58
C TYR A 547 13.64 -2.23 -3.97
N THR A 548 13.93 -2.49 -5.26
CA THR A 548 14.30 -3.82 -5.73
C THR A 548 15.56 -4.33 -5.01
N LEU A 549 16.57 -3.48 -4.91
CA LEU A 549 17.82 -3.81 -4.22
C LEU A 549 17.59 -4.12 -2.73
N HIS A 550 16.71 -3.33 -2.07
CA HIS A 550 16.30 -3.58 -0.69
C HIS A 550 15.74 -4.98 -0.50
N LYS A 551 14.81 -5.40 -1.38
CA LYS A 551 14.17 -6.71 -1.23
C LYS A 551 15.18 -7.85 -1.32
N ILE A 552 16.13 -7.76 -2.24
CA ILE A 552 17.19 -8.75 -2.38
C ILE A 552 18.10 -8.76 -1.14
N LEU A 553 18.53 -7.58 -0.68
CA LEU A 553 19.38 -7.43 0.50
C LEU A 553 18.70 -7.97 1.77
N ALA A 554 17.44 -7.61 1.99
CA ALA A 554 16.67 -8.09 3.13
C ALA A 554 16.52 -9.62 3.11
N GLY A 555 16.16 -10.19 1.95
CA GLY A 555 16.02 -11.63 1.79
C GLY A 555 17.33 -12.40 2.05
N LEU A 556 18.47 -11.87 1.61
CA LEU A 556 19.78 -12.47 1.90
C LEU A 556 20.12 -12.41 3.40
N ILE A 557 19.84 -11.32 4.07
CA ILE A 557 20.02 -11.18 5.53
C ILE A 557 19.14 -12.18 6.27
N ASP A 558 17.86 -12.30 5.90
CA ASP A 558 16.92 -13.25 6.51
C ASP A 558 17.40 -14.71 6.35
N VAL A 559 17.87 -15.07 5.14
CA VAL A 559 18.45 -16.39 4.91
C VAL A 559 19.68 -16.62 5.80
N TYR A 560 20.57 -15.62 5.90
CA TYR A 560 21.73 -15.72 6.79
C TYR A 560 21.35 -15.93 8.25
N GLU A 561 20.39 -15.17 8.76
CA GLU A 561 19.97 -15.25 10.17
C GLU A 561 19.36 -16.60 10.54
N VAL A 562 18.60 -17.24 9.65
CA VAL A 562 17.94 -18.53 9.95
C VAL A 562 18.83 -19.75 9.65
N SER A 563 19.77 -19.64 8.70
CA SER A 563 20.57 -20.78 8.23
C SER A 563 22.07 -20.68 8.53
N GLY A 564 22.58 -19.46 8.80
CA GLY A 564 24.02 -19.21 8.93
C GLY A 564 24.80 -19.31 7.60
N ASN A 565 24.13 -19.28 6.42
CA ASN A 565 24.76 -19.43 5.13
C ASN A 565 25.73 -18.27 4.83
N PRO A 566 27.07 -18.52 4.79
CA PRO A 566 28.06 -17.44 4.67
C PRO A 566 28.01 -16.73 3.31
N LYS A 567 27.56 -17.42 2.23
CA LYS A 567 27.44 -16.80 0.92
C LYS A 567 26.34 -15.74 0.89
N ALA A 568 25.23 -15.96 1.63
CA ALA A 568 24.18 -14.96 1.74
C ALA A 568 24.73 -13.66 2.36
N LEU A 569 25.52 -13.77 3.43
CA LEU A 569 26.17 -12.61 4.05
C LEU A 569 27.17 -11.95 3.10
N GLN A 570 27.98 -12.73 2.36
CA GLN A 570 28.98 -12.20 1.42
C GLN A 570 28.31 -11.39 0.30
N VAL A 571 27.19 -11.88 -0.26
CA VAL A 571 26.43 -11.13 -1.28
C VAL A 571 25.84 -9.86 -0.68
N ALA A 572 25.25 -9.94 0.51
CA ALA A 572 24.70 -8.79 1.20
C ALA A 572 25.74 -7.70 1.49
N GLU A 573 26.93 -8.08 1.97
CA GLU A 573 28.05 -7.17 2.19
C GLU A 573 28.56 -6.55 0.88
N GLY A 574 28.64 -7.32 -0.21
CA GLY A 574 29.00 -6.82 -1.53
C GLY A 574 28.01 -5.76 -2.05
N MET A 575 26.71 -6.03 -1.90
CA MET A 575 25.66 -5.07 -2.25
C MET A 575 25.79 -3.77 -1.43
N ALA A 576 25.99 -3.88 -0.12
CA ALA A 576 26.11 -2.72 0.76
C ALA A 576 27.35 -1.87 0.41
N ALA A 577 28.49 -2.49 0.12
CA ALA A 577 29.71 -1.82 -0.32
C ALA A 577 29.52 -1.12 -1.67
N TRP A 578 28.82 -1.76 -2.61
CA TRP A 578 28.50 -1.16 -3.91
C TRP A 578 27.62 0.11 -3.74
N VAL A 579 26.58 0.02 -2.93
CA VAL A 579 25.70 1.17 -2.61
C VAL A 579 26.50 2.29 -1.97
N HIS A 580 27.35 1.99 -0.99
CA HIS A 580 28.21 2.99 -0.34
C HIS A 580 29.11 3.70 -1.36
N THR A 581 29.76 2.95 -2.24
CA THR A 581 30.64 3.48 -3.27
C THR A 581 29.93 4.49 -4.19
N ARG A 582 28.65 4.26 -4.47
CA ARG A 582 27.84 5.19 -5.28
C ARG A 582 27.37 6.40 -4.47
N LEU A 583 26.60 6.18 -3.42
CA LEU A 583 25.86 7.24 -2.73
C LEU A 583 26.76 8.18 -1.92
N SER A 584 27.87 7.69 -1.37
CA SER A 584 28.79 8.53 -0.55
C SER A 584 29.48 9.66 -1.34
N LYS A 585 29.44 9.61 -2.67
CA LYS A 585 30.03 10.63 -3.55
C LYS A 585 29.03 11.69 -4.00
N LEU A 586 27.73 11.46 -3.76
CA LEU A 586 26.68 12.36 -4.23
C LEU A 586 26.49 13.56 -3.29
N PRO A 587 26.23 14.76 -3.85
CA PRO A 587 25.81 15.90 -3.06
C PRO A 587 24.51 15.63 -2.30
N THR A 588 24.36 16.24 -1.11
CA THR A 588 23.13 16.12 -0.30
C THR A 588 21.88 16.50 -1.09
N GLU A 589 21.91 17.54 -1.90
CA GLU A 589 20.80 18.01 -2.73
C GLU A 589 20.37 16.95 -3.75
N THR A 590 21.31 16.17 -4.29
CA THR A 590 21.00 15.06 -5.19
C THR A 590 20.26 13.96 -4.43
N LEU A 591 20.72 13.60 -3.23
CA LEU A 591 20.04 12.60 -2.39
C LEU A 591 18.63 13.06 -2.00
N ILE A 592 18.48 14.33 -1.61
CA ILE A 592 17.16 14.94 -1.31
C ILE A 592 16.23 14.80 -2.51
N THR A 593 16.73 15.10 -3.71
CA THR A 593 15.93 14.99 -4.96
C THR A 593 15.57 13.54 -5.23
N MET A 594 16.52 12.61 -5.18
CA MET A 594 16.32 11.19 -5.44
C MET A 594 15.20 10.62 -4.57
N TRP A 595 15.29 10.78 -3.24
CA TRP A 595 14.33 10.17 -2.30
C TRP A 595 12.94 10.82 -2.30
N ASN A 596 12.80 12.01 -2.91
CA ASN A 596 11.53 12.70 -3.08
C ASN A 596 10.95 12.61 -4.50
N THR A 597 11.60 11.90 -5.43
CA THR A 597 11.03 11.61 -6.74
C THR A 597 9.98 10.51 -6.62
N TYR A 598 8.78 10.80 -7.09
CA TYR A 598 7.64 9.87 -7.01
C TYR A 598 7.98 8.53 -7.67
N ILE A 599 7.71 7.43 -7.02
CA ILE A 599 7.96 6.05 -7.41
C ILE A 599 9.44 5.77 -7.74
N ALA A 600 10.09 6.54 -8.62
CA ALA A 600 11.49 6.32 -8.98
C ALA A 600 12.43 6.38 -7.76
N GLY A 601 12.14 7.30 -6.82
CA GLY A 601 12.88 7.45 -5.57
C GLY A 601 12.42 6.54 -4.43
N GLU A 602 11.52 5.60 -4.68
CA GLU A 602 11.12 4.62 -3.66
C GLU A 602 12.32 3.73 -3.30
N LEU A 603 12.68 3.74 -2.04
CA LEU A 603 13.84 3.01 -1.53
C LEU A 603 13.46 1.81 -0.64
N GLY A 604 12.17 1.59 -0.41
CA GLY A 604 11.70 0.58 0.53
C GLY A 604 12.27 0.82 1.93
N GLY A 605 12.71 -0.23 2.58
CA GLY A 605 13.40 -0.21 3.88
C GLY A 605 14.90 -0.52 3.76
N ILE A 606 15.59 -0.05 2.72
CA ILE A 606 17.02 -0.34 2.56
C ILE A 606 17.86 0.23 3.71
N ASN A 607 17.45 1.37 4.29
CA ASN A 607 18.04 1.92 5.49
C ASN A 607 17.88 1.00 6.72
N GLU A 608 16.74 0.30 6.85
CA GLU A 608 16.55 -0.77 7.85
C GLU A 608 17.54 -1.92 7.64
N SER A 609 17.61 -2.44 6.40
CA SER A 609 18.47 -3.59 6.07
C SER A 609 19.95 -3.30 6.23
N LEU A 610 20.40 -2.11 5.85
CA LEU A 610 21.80 -1.68 6.02
C LEU A 610 22.17 -1.48 7.49
N ALA A 611 21.30 -0.84 8.28
CA ALA A 611 21.48 -0.70 9.71
C ALA A 611 21.45 -2.07 10.43
N HIS A 612 20.63 -3.01 9.95
CA HIS A 612 20.62 -4.39 10.42
C HIS A 612 21.92 -5.13 10.06
N LEU A 613 22.42 -4.97 8.85
CA LEU A 613 23.69 -5.54 8.41
C LEU A 613 24.86 -5.01 9.26
N HIS A 614 24.87 -3.71 9.61
CA HIS A 614 25.80 -3.14 10.59
C HIS A 614 25.76 -3.91 11.93
N ARG A 615 24.56 -4.17 12.45
CA ARG A 615 24.38 -4.89 13.72
C ARG A 615 24.92 -6.34 13.67
N ILE A 616 24.78 -7.01 12.52
CA ILE A 616 25.31 -8.37 12.31
C ILE A 616 26.83 -8.38 12.21
N THR A 617 27.40 -7.42 11.49
CA THR A 617 28.82 -7.44 11.10
C THR A 617 29.72 -6.56 11.97
N GLY A 618 29.16 -5.57 12.64
CA GLY A 618 29.89 -4.53 13.37
C GLY A 618 30.60 -3.49 12.47
N LYS A 619 30.44 -3.54 11.14
CA LYS A 619 31.07 -2.61 10.19
C LYS A 619 30.34 -1.28 10.16
N SER A 620 30.98 -0.19 10.59
CA SER A 620 30.38 1.16 10.67
C SER A 620 29.98 1.72 9.32
N GLU A 621 30.64 1.34 8.24
CA GLU A 621 30.35 1.75 6.88
C GLU A 621 28.88 1.48 6.50
N TYR A 622 28.30 0.36 6.94
CA TYR A 622 26.90 0.04 6.63
C TYR A 622 25.91 0.94 7.37
N LEU A 623 26.26 1.37 8.58
CA LEU A 623 25.46 2.35 9.31
C LEU A 623 25.53 3.75 8.65
N GLU A 624 26.72 4.16 8.22
CA GLU A 624 26.90 5.43 7.48
C GLU A 624 26.15 5.36 6.14
N THR A 625 26.22 4.23 5.44
CA THR A 625 25.44 4.03 4.20
C THR A 625 23.94 4.12 4.44
N ALA A 626 23.43 3.53 5.53
CA ALA A 626 22.01 3.60 5.88
C ALA A 626 21.51 5.04 6.05
N LYS A 627 22.34 5.94 6.60
CA LYS A 627 22.01 7.36 6.77
C LYS A 627 21.93 8.13 5.46
N LEU A 628 22.59 7.67 4.37
CA LEU A 628 22.46 8.28 3.05
C LEU A 628 21.06 8.15 2.44
N PHE A 629 20.25 7.28 3.01
CA PHE A 629 18.84 7.10 2.65
C PHE A 629 17.87 7.91 3.52
N ASP A 630 18.37 8.79 4.39
CA ASP A 630 17.50 9.65 5.16
C ASP A 630 16.70 10.57 4.22
N ASN A 631 15.38 10.44 4.25
CA ASN A 631 14.50 11.36 3.53
C ASN A 631 14.41 12.68 4.28
N ILE A 632 15.36 13.57 4.03
CA ILE A 632 15.55 14.82 4.76
C ILE A 632 14.26 15.67 4.79
N LYS A 633 13.52 15.75 3.66
CA LYS A 633 12.27 16.52 3.61
C LYS A 633 11.20 15.96 4.55
N VAL A 634 11.10 14.66 4.64
CA VAL A 634 10.10 14.00 5.49
C VAL A 634 10.57 13.96 6.94
N PHE A 635 11.81 13.60 7.17
CA PHE A 635 12.35 13.41 8.53
C PHE A 635 12.58 14.73 9.25
N TYR A 636 13.15 15.70 8.55
CA TYR A 636 13.69 16.93 9.15
C TYR A 636 13.15 18.22 8.53
N GLY A 637 12.37 18.13 7.45
CA GLY A 637 11.79 19.25 6.72
C GLY A 637 12.75 19.90 5.73
N ASP A 638 13.99 20.14 6.14
CA ASP A 638 15.06 20.75 5.34
C ASP A 638 16.44 20.22 5.76
N ALA A 639 17.47 20.63 5.04
CA ALA A 639 18.87 20.23 5.30
C ALA A 639 19.41 20.74 6.65
N GLU A 640 18.82 21.79 7.20
CA GLU A 640 19.15 22.37 8.50
C GLU A 640 18.43 21.70 9.68
N HIS A 641 17.56 20.71 9.42
CA HIS A 641 16.78 19.95 10.39
C HIS A 641 15.86 20.84 11.26
N THR A 642 15.22 21.83 10.64
CA THR A 642 14.45 22.84 11.39
C THR A 642 13.09 22.34 11.86
N HIS A 643 12.46 21.43 11.12
CA HIS A 643 11.10 20.92 11.41
C HIS A 643 10.97 19.42 11.10
N GLY A 644 10.00 18.97 10.31
CA GLY A 644 9.82 17.57 9.92
C GLY A 644 9.23 16.67 11.01
N LEU A 645 9.21 15.39 10.74
CA LEU A 645 8.69 14.38 11.69
C LEU A 645 9.48 14.36 13.00
N ALA A 646 10.78 14.63 12.96
CA ALA A 646 11.60 14.73 14.16
C ALA A 646 11.07 15.78 15.16
N LYS A 647 10.37 16.81 14.68
CA LYS A 647 9.73 17.88 15.44
C LYS A 647 8.20 17.79 15.49
N ASN A 648 7.65 16.63 15.18
CA ASN A 648 6.21 16.35 15.16
C ASN A 648 5.43 17.16 14.11
N VAL A 649 6.08 17.62 13.04
CA VAL A 649 5.41 18.22 11.87
C VAL A 649 5.03 17.13 10.87
N ASP A 650 3.83 17.23 10.33
CA ASP A 650 3.34 16.32 9.31
C ASP A 650 3.85 16.74 7.92
N THR A 651 4.98 16.19 7.53
CA THR A 651 5.66 16.48 6.26
C THR A 651 5.36 15.45 5.16
N TYR A 652 4.53 14.44 5.43
CA TYR A 652 4.24 13.36 4.48
C TYR A 652 2.78 13.37 3.95
N ARG A 653 1.98 14.36 4.33
CA ARG A 653 0.61 14.52 3.84
C ARG A 653 0.57 14.57 2.31
N GLY A 654 -0.34 13.82 1.72
CA GLY A 654 -0.48 13.69 0.28
C GLY A 654 0.65 12.96 -0.44
N LEU A 655 1.64 12.41 0.27
CA LEU A 655 2.69 11.58 -0.32
C LEU A 655 2.25 10.13 -0.46
N HIS A 656 2.88 9.38 -1.35
CA HIS A 656 2.63 7.96 -1.55
C HIS A 656 2.95 7.17 -0.27
N ALA A 657 1.96 6.45 0.28
CA ALA A 657 2.08 5.85 1.59
C ALA A 657 3.16 4.76 1.65
N ASN A 658 3.11 3.80 0.73
CA ASN A 658 4.07 2.69 0.74
C ASN A 658 5.50 3.13 0.40
N GLN A 659 5.69 4.19 -0.39
CA GLN A 659 7.02 4.76 -0.63
C GLN A 659 7.65 5.29 0.67
N HIS A 660 6.86 5.76 1.65
CA HIS A 660 7.36 6.46 2.84
C HIS A 660 7.33 5.63 4.12
N ILE A 661 6.34 4.74 4.32
CA ILE A 661 6.23 3.94 5.55
C ILE A 661 7.48 3.08 5.82
N PRO A 662 8.07 2.35 4.85
CA PRO A 662 9.24 1.52 5.11
C PRO A 662 10.48 2.31 5.57
N GLN A 663 10.66 3.54 5.08
CA GLN A 663 11.76 4.42 5.48
C GLN A 663 11.71 4.75 7.00
N ILE A 664 10.49 4.85 7.53
CA ILE A 664 10.26 5.12 8.95
C ILE A 664 10.67 3.92 9.81
N MET A 665 10.42 2.70 9.35
CA MET A 665 10.96 1.51 10.00
C MET A 665 12.49 1.52 10.01
N GLY A 666 13.10 1.97 8.92
CA GLY A 666 14.54 2.20 8.84
C GLY A 666 15.05 3.24 9.83
N ALA A 667 14.31 4.34 10.04
CA ALA A 667 14.65 5.31 11.10
C ALA A 667 14.67 4.65 12.49
N LEU A 668 13.70 3.78 12.80
CA LEU A 668 13.68 3.06 14.08
C LEU A 668 14.88 2.09 14.23
N GLU A 669 15.32 1.43 13.17
CA GLU A 669 16.50 0.57 13.22
C GLU A 669 17.79 1.40 13.28
N LEU A 670 17.84 2.58 12.64
CA LEU A 670 18.92 3.56 12.82
C LEU A 670 19.01 4.03 14.27
N TYR A 671 17.85 4.29 14.92
CA TYR A 671 17.83 4.57 16.37
C TYR A 671 18.46 3.46 17.19
N ARG A 672 18.10 2.21 16.90
CA ARG A 672 18.62 1.04 17.60
C ARG A 672 20.14 0.93 17.54
N ASN A 673 20.76 1.37 16.44
CA ASN A 673 22.19 1.25 16.19
C ASN A 673 22.99 2.50 16.56
N SER A 674 22.39 3.69 16.51
CA SER A 674 23.06 4.97 16.76
C SER A 674 22.73 5.60 18.10
N ASN A 675 21.60 5.22 18.73
CA ASN A 675 21.00 5.88 19.90
C ASN A 675 20.68 7.39 19.68
N SER A 676 20.59 7.86 18.42
CA SER A 676 20.18 9.23 18.11
C SER A 676 18.68 9.40 18.34
N PRO A 677 18.24 10.24 19.31
CA PRO A 677 16.83 10.33 19.69
C PRO A 677 15.91 10.79 18.56
N GLU A 678 16.42 11.55 17.60
CA GLU A 678 15.62 12.08 16.49
C GLU A 678 15.02 10.95 15.65
N TYR A 679 15.75 9.87 15.41
CA TYR A 679 15.23 8.72 14.69
C TYR A 679 14.06 8.02 15.42
N TYR A 680 14.11 7.95 16.75
CA TYR A 680 12.96 7.45 17.52
C TYR A 680 11.76 8.39 17.40
N HIS A 681 11.99 9.71 17.51
CA HIS A 681 10.92 10.70 17.38
C HIS A 681 10.28 10.68 15.99
N ILE A 682 11.06 10.48 14.93
CA ILE A 682 10.54 10.30 13.57
C ILE A 682 9.56 9.13 13.53
N ALA A 683 9.97 7.96 14.02
CA ALA A 683 9.17 6.76 14.00
C ALA A 683 7.89 6.87 14.86
N ASP A 684 8.02 7.37 16.07
CA ASP A 684 6.94 7.49 17.05
C ASP A 684 5.93 8.58 16.67
N ASN A 685 6.40 9.73 16.17
CA ASN A 685 5.54 10.81 15.68
C ASN A 685 4.80 10.40 14.40
N PHE A 686 5.47 9.71 13.47
CA PHE A 686 4.84 9.19 12.25
C PHE A 686 3.71 8.22 12.61
N TRP A 687 4.00 7.21 13.44
CA TRP A 687 3.00 6.22 13.84
C TRP A 687 1.78 6.87 14.49
N TYR A 688 2.03 7.79 15.45
CA TYR A 688 0.96 8.50 16.16
C TYR A 688 0.05 9.28 15.20
N LYS A 689 0.64 10.08 14.29
CA LYS A 689 -0.13 10.83 13.30
C LYS A 689 -0.86 9.93 12.32
N THR A 690 -0.18 8.93 11.80
CA THR A 690 -0.74 8.04 10.78
C THR A 690 -1.95 7.27 11.34
N LYS A 691 -1.83 6.68 12.52
CA LYS A 691 -2.93 5.98 13.19
C LYS A 691 -4.09 6.92 13.49
N ASN A 692 -3.82 8.14 13.91
CA ASN A 692 -4.86 9.05 14.39
C ASN A 692 -5.52 9.90 13.30
N ASP A 693 -4.84 10.18 12.18
CA ASP A 693 -5.31 11.15 11.19
C ASP A 693 -5.50 10.54 9.78
N TYR A 694 -5.05 9.28 9.54
CA TYR A 694 -5.07 8.67 8.20
C TYR A 694 -5.63 7.24 8.17
N MET A 695 -5.90 6.63 9.33
CA MET A 695 -6.32 5.24 9.40
C MET A 695 -7.81 5.06 9.08
N TYR A 696 -8.10 4.14 8.17
CA TYR A 696 -9.44 3.59 7.93
C TYR A 696 -9.72 2.42 8.88
N SER A 697 -11.00 2.08 9.07
CA SER A 697 -11.44 1.04 10.03
C SER A 697 -10.81 -0.34 9.82
N ILE A 698 -10.37 -0.66 8.60
CA ILE A 698 -9.63 -1.90 8.30
C ILE A 698 -8.18 -1.88 8.78
N GLY A 699 -7.65 -0.72 9.18
CA GLY A 699 -6.25 -0.52 9.57
C GLY A 699 -5.34 0.03 8.47
N GLY A 700 -5.81 0.14 7.23
CA GLY A 700 -5.10 0.78 6.13
C GLY A 700 -5.09 2.30 6.24
N VAL A 701 -4.12 2.96 5.59
CA VAL A 701 -3.83 4.39 5.80
C VAL A 701 -3.73 5.20 4.49
N ALA A 702 -3.92 4.55 3.34
CA ALA A 702 -3.81 5.18 2.03
C ALA A 702 -5.15 5.23 1.30
N GLY A 703 -5.36 6.27 0.52
CA GLY A 703 -6.52 6.44 -0.34
C GLY A 703 -6.95 7.89 -0.41
N ALA A 704 -6.82 8.49 -1.57
CA ALA A 704 -7.35 9.81 -1.84
C ALA A 704 -8.54 9.72 -2.82
N ARG A 705 -9.47 10.66 -2.75
CA ARG A 705 -10.65 10.70 -3.62
C ARG A 705 -10.28 10.76 -5.10
N ASN A 706 -9.22 11.51 -5.42
CA ASN A 706 -8.66 11.49 -6.77
C ASN A 706 -7.95 10.14 -7.00
N PRO A 707 -8.34 9.35 -8.00
CA PRO A 707 -7.69 8.06 -8.31
C PRO A 707 -6.18 8.16 -8.58
N ALA A 708 -5.69 9.30 -9.06
CA ALA A 708 -4.25 9.54 -9.22
C ALA A 708 -3.48 9.42 -7.90
N ASN A 709 -4.13 9.72 -6.79
CA ASN A 709 -3.55 9.68 -5.45
C ASN A 709 -4.12 8.53 -4.59
N ALA A 710 -4.64 7.47 -5.21
CA ALA A 710 -5.28 6.36 -4.50
C ALA A 710 -4.34 5.63 -3.53
N GLU A 711 -3.04 5.65 -3.78
CA GLU A 711 -1.99 5.06 -2.94
C GLU A 711 -1.31 6.09 -2.01
N CYS A 712 -1.80 7.34 -2.01
CA CYS A 712 -1.25 8.40 -1.18
C CYS A 712 -2.05 8.58 0.12
N PHE A 713 -1.40 9.16 1.14
CA PHE A 713 -2.12 9.77 2.25
C PHE A 713 -3.00 10.90 1.73
N VAL A 714 -4.14 11.16 2.36
CA VAL A 714 -4.92 12.36 2.03
C VAL A 714 -4.08 13.63 2.25
N ALA A 715 -4.25 14.63 1.40
CA ALA A 715 -3.46 15.86 1.49
C ALA A 715 -3.77 16.69 2.74
N GLN A 716 -4.95 16.54 3.30
CA GLN A 716 -5.39 17.17 4.56
C GLN A 716 -5.65 16.10 5.62
N PRO A 717 -4.93 16.10 6.75
CA PRO A 717 -5.14 15.12 7.82
C PRO A 717 -6.56 15.14 8.38
N ALA A 718 -7.05 13.99 8.83
CA ALA A 718 -8.36 13.80 9.44
C ALA A 718 -9.56 14.19 8.54
N THR A 719 -9.43 14.03 7.22
CA THR A 719 -10.50 14.32 6.23
C THR A 719 -10.79 13.11 5.32
N LEU A 720 -10.91 11.92 5.91
CA LEU A 720 -11.03 10.68 5.14
C LEU A 720 -12.39 10.57 4.41
N TYR A 721 -13.46 11.17 4.93
CA TYR A 721 -14.74 11.23 4.23
C TYR A 721 -14.67 12.19 3.05
N GLU A 722 -14.16 13.39 3.26
CA GLU A 722 -14.09 14.42 2.23
C GLU A 722 -13.07 14.10 1.13
N ASN A 723 -11.87 13.68 1.52
CA ASN A 723 -10.72 13.54 0.63
C ASN A 723 -10.26 12.10 0.39
N GLY A 724 -10.85 11.13 1.09
CA GLY A 724 -10.53 9.72 0.96
C GLY A 724 -11.53 8.94 0.08
N LEU A 725 -11.60 7.63 0.26
CA LEU A 725 -12.54 6.71 -0.40
C LEU A 725 -12.40 6.70 -1.93
N SER A 726 -11.20 6.40 -2.42
CA SER A 726 -10.86 6.35 -3.84
C SER A 726 -11.75 5.39 -4.65
N ALA A 727 -12.10 5.79 -5.86
CA ALA A 727 -12.82 4.94 -6.81
C ALA A 727 -11.93 3.87 -7.47
N GLY A 728 -10.62 4.14 -7.67
CA GLY A 728 -9.68 3.26 -8.37
C GLY A 728 -9.09 2.15 -7.51
N GLY A 729 -9.45 2.09 -6.25
CA GLY A 729 -8.83 1.22 -5.25
C GLY A 729 -8.06 2.04 -4.23
N GLN A 730 -7.84 1.48 -3.05
CA GLN A 730 -7.12 2.14 -1.96
C GLN A 730 -6.62 1.11 -0.95
N ASN A 731 -5.90 1.56 0.07
CA ASN A 731 -5.37 0.70 1.13
C ASN A 731 -4.52 -0.43 0.55
N GLU A 732 -3.48 -0.05 -0.16
CA GLU A 732 -2.42 -0.95 -0.62
C GLU A 732 -1.95 -1.83 0.55
N THR A 733 -1.98 -3.16 0.37
CA THR A 733 -1.69 -4.09 1.46
C THR A 733 -0.25 -4.04 1.95
N CYS A 734 0.69 -3.61 1.08
CA CYS A 734 2.07 -3.32 1.46
C CYS A 734 2.18 -2.22 2.53
N GLY A 735 1.38 -1.16 2.40
CA GLY A 735 1.36 -0.07 3.38
C GLY A 735 1.00 -0.57 4.78
N THR A 736 -0.03 -1.42 4.89
CA THR A 736 -0.43 -2.01 6.17
C THR A 736 0.60 -3.01 6.69
N TYR A 737 1.18 -3.84 5.82
CA TYR A 737 2.29 -4.71 6.21
C TYR A 737 3.43 -3.93 6.86
N ASN A 738 3.85 -2.81 6.26
CA ASN A 738 4.90 -1.97 6.80
C ASN A 738 4.48 -1.22 8.09
N MET A 739 3.22 -0.81 8.20
CA MET A 739 2.69 -0.25 9.45
C MET A 739 2.69 -1.28 10.59
N LEU A 740 2.41 -2.55 10.33
CA LEU A 740 2.52 -3.61 11.32
C LEU A 740 3.98 -3.86 11.74
N LYS A 741 4.94 -3.80 10.81
CA LYS A 741 6.36 -3.86 11.14
C LYS A 741 6.77 -2.71 12.07
N LEU A 742 6.37 -1.48 11.74
CA LEU A 742 6.65 -0.29 12.54
C LEU A 742 6.03 -0.38 13.94
N THR A 743 4.76 -0.77 14.01
CA THR A 743 4.02 -0.94 15.28
C THR A 743 4.73 -1.93 16.20
N ARG A 744 5.10 -3.09 15.64
CA ARG A 744 5.87 -4.11 16.35
C ARG A 744 7.23 -3.60 16.81
N GLY A 745 7.91 -2.85 15.95
CA GLY A 745 9.20 -2.23 16.25
C GLY A 745 9.11 -1.24 17.42
N LEU A 746 8.11 -0.35 17.42
CA LEU A 746 7.87 0.61 18.49
C LEU A 746 7.49 -0.08 19.81
N PHE A 747 6.75 -1.18 19.75
CA PHE A 747 6.36 -1.95 20.94
C PHE A 747 7.56 -2.50 21.73
N PHE A 748 8.70 -2.73 21.10
CA PHE A 748 9.93 -3.10 21.82
C PHE A 748 10.43 -2.02 22.78
N TYR A 749 10.10 -0.76 22.56
CA TYR A 749 10.51 0.38 23.36
C TYR A 749 9.40 0.90 24.26
N ASN A 750 8.17 0.89 23.76
CA ASN A 750 6.99 1.44 24.41
C ASN A 750 5.87 0.40 24.43
N GLN A 751 5.55 -0.12 25.63
CA GLN A 751 4.55 -1.19 25.80
C GLN A 751 3.13 -0.63 25.97
N GLN A 752 2.76 0.41 25.20
CA GLN A 752 1.39 0.93 25.19
C GLN A 752 0.45 -0.07 24.50
N PRO A 753 -0.68 -0.44 25.14
CA PRO A 753 -1.66 -1.37 24.58
C PRO A 753 -2.18 -0.91 23.21
N GLU A 754 -2.32 0.38 23.00
CA GLU A 754 -2.80 0.99 21.76
C GLU A 754 -2.00 0.54 20.51
N LEU A 755 -0.69 0.29 20.67
CA LEU A 755 0.13 -0.28 19.58
C LEU A 755 -0.39 -1.64 19.15
N MET A 756 -0.68 -2.50 20.10
CA MET A 756 -1.14 -3.85 19.80
C MET A 756 -2.65 -3.93 19.50
N ASP A 757 -3.44 -2.94 19.89
CA ASP A 757 -4.82 -2.78 19.46
C ASP A 757 -4.86 -2.43 17.95
N TYR A 758 -4.02 -1.50 17.50
CA TYR A 758 -3.85 -1.23 16.07
C TYR A 758 -3.34 -2.48 15.31
N TYR A 759 -2.35 -3.17 15.88
CA TYR A 759 -1.79 -4.38 15.27
C TYR A 759 -2.87 -5.46 15.06
N GLU A 760 -3.68 -5.74 16.08
CA GLU A 760 -4.79 -6.70 16.01
C GLU A 760 -5.82 -6.27 14.96
N GLN A 761 -6.28 -5.02 15.01
CA GLN A 761 -7.29 -4.48 14.09
C GLN A 761 -6.83 -4.62 12.62
N ALA A 762 -5.63 -4.17 12.30
CA ALA A 762 -5.09 -4.21 10.95
C ALA A 762 -4.76 -5.65 10.49
N LEU A 763 -4.28 -6.51 11.40
CA LEU A 763 -4.00 -7.90 11.09
C LEU A 763 -5.26 -8.66 10.69
N TYR A 764 -6.33 -8.59 11.51
CA TYR A 764 -7.60 -9.26 11.20
C TYR A 764 -8.30 -8.65 9.99
N ASN A 765 -8.45 -7.32 9.98
CA ASN A 765 -9.38 -6.66 9.08
C ASN A 765 -8.74 -6.20 7.75
N GLN A 766 -7.42 -6.30 7.59
CA GLN A 766 -6.76 -6.08 6.31
C GLN A 766 -5.85 -7.25 5.91
N ILE A 767 -4.89 -7.65 6.70
CA ILE A 767 -3.90 -8.68 6.27
C ILE A 767 -4.58 -10.04 6.08
N LEU A 768 -5.33 -10.54 7.06
CA LEU A 768 -6.06 -11.80 6.89
C LEU A 768 -7.20 -11.67 5.87
N ALA A 769 -7.81 -10.49 5.78
CA ALA A 769 -8.89 -10.18 4.85
C ALA A 769 -8.44 -10.04 3.39
N SER A 770 -7.14 -9.87 3.14
CA SER A 770 -6.58 -9.72 1.79
C SER A 770 -6.39 -11.04 1.04
N VAL A 771 -6.56 -12.19 1.69
CA VAL A 771 -6.31 -13.51 1.10
C VAL A 771 -7.62 -14.15 0.67
N ALA A 772 -7.62 -14.77 -0.52
CA ALA A 772 -8.78 -15.48 -1.06
C ALA A 772 -9.19 -16.70 -0.21
N GLU A 773 -10.43 -17.15 -0.40
CA GLU A 773 -11.01 -18.23 0.39
C GLU A 773 -10.24 -19.54 0.27
N ASN A 774 -9.96 -19.98 -0.97
CA ASN A 774 -9.47 -21.33 -1.26
C ASN A 774 -8.08 -21.41 -1.89
N SER A 775 -7.35 -20.27 -1.96
CA SER A 775 -6.02 -20.19 -2.58
C SER A 775 -5.17 -19.08 -1.95
N PRO A 776 -3.86 -19.01 -2.23
CA PRO A 776 -3.02 -17.90 -1.80
C PRO A 776 -3.21 -16.62 -2.62
N ALA A 777 -4.18 -16.60 -3.56
CA ALA A 777 -4.50 -15.36 -4.25
C ALA A 777 -4.80 -14.25 -3.25
N ASN A 778 -4.33 -13.05 -3.53
CA ASN A 778 -4.44 -11.94 -2.59
C ASN A 778 -4.71 -10.62 -3.31
N THR A 779 -5.17 -9.62 -2.55
CA THR A 779 -5.52 -8.33 -3.10
C THR A 779 -4.32 -7.39 -3.12
N TYR A 780 -4.22 -6.56 -4.15
CA TYR A 780 -3.35 -5.39 -4.14
C TYR A 780 -3.98 -4.28 -3.29
N HIS A 781 -5.20 -3.87 -3.61
CA HIS A 781 -5.98 -2.88 -2.90
C HIS A 781 -7.19 -3.49 -2.18
N ILE A 782 -7.60 -2.88 -1.08
CA ILE A 782 -8.90 -3.15 -0.46
C ILE A 782 -9.77 -1.91 -0.61
N PRO A 783 -10.75 -1.92 -1.53
CA PRO A 783 -11.63 -0.80 -1.75
C PRO A 783 -12.65 -0.66 -0.61
N LEU A 784 -12.97 0.57 -0.23
CA LEU A 784 -13.90 0.89 0.87
C LEU A 784 -15.13 1.70 0.44
N ARG A 785 -15.29 1.97 -0.84
CA ARG A 785 -16.55 2.57 -1.33
C ARG A 785 -17.71 1.60 -1.16
N PRO A 786 -18.94 2.10 -0.96
CA PRO A 786 -20.10 1.24 -0.76
C PRO A 786 -20.27 0.23 -1.90
N GLY A 787 -20.62 -1.00 -1.58
CA GLY A 787 -20.85 -2.05 -2.55
C GLY A 787 -19.63 -2.47 -3.36
N SER A 788 -18.42 -2.28 -2.83
CA SER A 788 -17.16 -2.68 -3.45
C SER A 788 -16.93 -4.19 -3.39
N ARG A 789 -15.95 -4.68 -4.18
CA ARG A 789 -15.51 -6.07 -4.21
C ARG A 789 -13.99 -6.13 -4.12
N LYS A 790 -13.46 -7.08 -3.36
CA LYS A 790 -12.03 -7.41 -3.36
C LYS A 790 -11.66 -8.10 -4.66
N GLN A 791 -10.50 -7.77 -5.22
CA GLN A 791 -9.95 -8.42 -6.41
C GLN A 791 -8.74 -9.24 -6.00
N PHE A 792 -8.81 -10.55 -6.18
CA PHE A 792 -7.76 -11.49 -5.82
C PHE A 792 -6.97 -11.91 -7.06
N SER A 793 -5.65 -11.96 -6.95
CA SER A 793 -4.74 -12.35 -8.03
C SER A 793 -3.61 -13.23 -7.49
N ASN A 794 -2.86 -13.86 -8.41
CA ASN A 794 -1.66 -14.63 -8.12
C ASN A 794 -1.93 -15.91 -7.29
N ALA A 795 -2.92 -16.71 -7.69
CA ALA A 795 -3.30 -17.94 -6.98
C ALA A 795 -2.21 -19.03 -7.00
N ASP A 796 -1.37 -19.05 -8.02
CA ASP A 796 -0.31 -20.04 -8.24
C ASP A 796 1.10 -19.47 -8.03
N MET A 797 1.20 -18.23 -7.60
CA MET A 797 2.47 -17.49 -7.45
C MET A 797 3.29 -17.41 -8.76
N SER A 798 2.62 -17.35 -9.91
CA SER A 798 3.26 -17.22 -11.22
C SER A 798 3.51 -15.78 -11.65
N GLY A 799 3.00 -14.79 -10.93
CA GLY A 799 3.21 -13.37 -11.23
C GLY A 799 3.20 -12.53 -9.95
N PHE A 800 4.05 -11.52 -9.89
CA PHE A 800 4.21 -10.73 -8.68
C PHE A 800 4.06 -9.23 -8.92
N THR A 801 3.20 -8.61 -8.10
CA THR A 801 3.27 -7.20 -7.72
C THR A 801 3.96 -7.10 -6.35
N CYS A 802 4.23 -5.88 -5.86
CA CYS A 802 4.77 -5.68 -4.50
C CYS A 802 3.88 -6.30 -3.42
N CYS A 803 2.56 -6.18 -3.54
CA CYS A 803 1.61 -6.71 -2.57
C CYS A 803 1.55 -8.24 -2.55
N ASN A 804 1.77 -8.92 -3.67
CA ASN A 804 1.96 -10.37 -3.67
C ASN A 804 3.22 -10.77 -2.88
N GLY A 805 4.28 -9.97 -2.99
CA GLY A 805 5.50 -10.14 -2.20
C GLY A 805 5.26 -9.97 -0.70
N THR A 806 4.58 -8.92 -0.27
CA THR A 806 4.27 -8.73 1.16
C THR A 806 3.25 -9.73 1.69
N ALA A 807 2.37 -10.29 0.84
CA ALA A 807 1.44 -11.33 1.23
C ALA A 807 2.14 -12.65 1.59
N ILE A 808 3.15 -13.08 0.81
CA ILE A 808 3.95 -14.26 1.16
C ILE A 808 4.74 -14.05 2.46
N GLU A 809 5.33 -12.86 2.66
CA GLU A 809 6.04 -12.52 3.89
C GLU A 809 5.12 -12.44 5.11
N SER A 810 3.90 -11.89 4.97
CA SER A 810 2.93 -11.83 6.06
C SER A 810 2.50 -13.23 6.49
N SER A 811 2.17 -14.08 5.51
CA SER A 811 1.56 -15.39 5.76
C SER A 811 2.53 -16.43 6.29
N THR A 812 3.83 -16.27 6.06
CA THR A 812 4.87 -17.18 6.58
C THR A 812 5.34 -16.84 8.01
N LYS A 813 4.89 -15.71 8.58
CA LYS A 813 5.27 -15.26 9.94
C LYS A 813 4.09 -14.83 10.83
N LEU A 814 2.87 -15.30 10.58
CA LEU A 814 1.66 -14.86 11.30
C LEU A 814 1.76 -15.00 12.83
N GLN A 815 2.61 -15.92 13.33
CA GLN A 815 2.82 -16.14 14.77
C GLN A 815 3.79 -15.14 15.44
N ASN A 816 4.46 -14.27 14.69
CA ASN A 816 5.62 -13.51 15.17
C ASN A 816 5.31 -12.43 16.24
N SER A 817 4.03 -12.08 16.43
CA SER A 817 3.61 -11.02 17.35
C SER A 817 2.61 -11.49 18.42
N ILE A 818 2.43 -12.80 18.55
CA ILE A 818 1.58 -13.39 19.62
C ILE A 818 2.24 -13.14 20.97
N TYR A 819 3.55 -13.38 21.06
CA TYR A 819 4.32 -13.31 22.30
C TYR A 819 5.56 -12.43 22.16
N PHE A 820 5.89 -11.71 23.25
CA PHE A 820 7.17 -11.00 23.40
C PHE A 820 7.76 -11.32 24.78
N LYS A 821 9.08 -11.24 24.88
CA LYS A 821 9.78 -11.39 26.17
C LYS A 821 10.60 -10.15 26.50
N SER A 822 10.76 -9.87 27.80
CA SER A 822 11.70 -8.83 28.22
C SER A 822 13.15 -9.22 27.85
N VAL A 823 14.02 -8.21 27.64
CA VAL A 823 15.43 -8.45 27.27
C VAL A 823 16.19 -9.24 28.34
N ASP A 824 15.75 -9.20 29.60
CA ASP A 824 16.31 -9.98 30.70
C ASP A 824 15.62 -11.34 30.93
N ASN A 825 14.68 -11.70 30.04
CA ASN A 825 13.90 -12.94 30.07
C ASN A 825 13.07 -13.16 31.35
N LYS A 826 12.65 -12.08 32.07
CA LYS A 826 11.84 -12.18 33.30
C LYS A 826 10.37 -11.87 33.11
N ALA A 827 9.97 -11.34 31.97
CA ALA A 827 8.57 -11.04 31.68
C ALA A 827 8.17 -11.59 30.31
N LEU A 828 6.95 -12.12 30.24
CA LEU A 828 6.27 -12.58 29.04
C LEU A 828 5.07 -11.67 28.76
N TYR A 829 4.94 -11.17 27.53
CA TYR A 829 3.78 -10.44 27.05
C TYR A 829 2.99 -11.30 26.09
N VAL A 830 1.69 -11.42 26.32
CA VAL A 830 0.72 -12.11 25.45
C VAL A 830 -0.17 -11.06 24.81
N ASN A 831 -0.02 -10.85 23.52
CA ASN A 831 -0.64 -9.73 22.80
C ASN A 831 -1.79 -10.13 21.88
N LEU A 832 -1.72 -11.33 21.26
CA LEU A 832 -2.76 -11.83 20.39
C LEU A 832 -3.32 -13.14 20.94
N PHE A 833 -4.64 -13.27 20.89
CA PHE A 833 -5.33 -14.46 21.37
C PHE A 833 -5.51 -15.46 20.22
N VAL A 834 -4.42 -16.17 19.91
CA VAL A 834 -4.34 -17.12 18.80
C VAL A 834 -3.94 -18.48 19.33
N PRO A 835 -4.63 -19.60 18.95
CA PRO A 835 -4.26 -20.93 19.40
C PRO A 835 -2.81 -21.24 19.04
N SER A 836 -1.97 -21.46 20.04
CA SER A 836 -0.52 -21.58 19.82
C SER A 836 0.21 -22.23 20.98
N THR A 837 1.42 -22.67 20.72
CA THR A 837 2.35 -23.18 21.71
C THR A 837 3.66 -22.42 21.62
N LEU A 838 4.05 -21.77 22.70
CA LEU A 838 5.33 -21.09 22.86
C LEU A 838 6.32 -21.99 23.63
N THR A 839 7.50 -22.23 23.08
CA THR A 839 8.63 -22.85 23.77
C THR A 839 9.58 -21.77 24.25
N TRP A 840 9.55 -21.43 25.53
CA TRP A 840 10.43 -20.41 26.09
C TRP A 840 11.66 -21.07 26.75
N LYS A 841 12.71 -21.20 25.95
CA LYS A 841 13.95 -21.96 26.31
C LYS A 841 14.65 -21.39 27.53
N GLU A 842 14.76 -20.05 27.64
CA GLU A 842 15.50 -19.40 28.72
C GLU A 842 14.82 -19.55 30.10
N GLN A 843 13.53 -19.87 30.14
CA GLN A 843 12.77 -20.15 31.37
C GLN A 843 12.47 -21.64 31.56
N ASP A 844 12.83 -22.49 30.60
CA ASP A 844 12.53 -23.93 30.56
C ASP A 844 11.02 -24.19 30.77
N VAL A 845 10.17 -23.40 30.09
CA VAL A 845 8.71 -23.54 30.11
C VAL A 845 8.13 -23.59 28.72
N VAL A 846 7.00 -24.29 28.59
CA VAL A 846 6.16 -24.28 27.39
C VAL A 846 4.81 -23.67 27.79
N ILE A 847 4.39 -22.64 27.08
CA ILE A 847 3.07 -22.01 27.27
C ILE A 847 2.17 -22.46 26.12
N THR A 848 1.05 -23.11 26.47
CA THR A 848 0.01 -23.46 25.50
C THR A 848 -1.17 -22.53 25.65
N GLN A 849 -1.56 -21.89 24.55
CA GLN A 849 -2.74 -21.03 24.44
C GLN A 849 -3.85 -21.79 23.70
N GLU A 850 -4.94 -22.07 24.41
CA GLU A 850 -6.15 -22.74 23.91
C GLU A 850 -7.25 -21.70 23.78
N THR A 851 -7.79 -21.53 22.57
CA THR A 851 -8.84 -20.54 22.26
C THR A 851 -9.48 -20.83 20.91
N SER A 852 -10.72 -20.39 20.71
CA SER A 852 -11.39 -20.28 19.41
C SER A 852 -11.64 -18.81 19.05
N PHE A 853 -10.86 -17.89 19.62
CA PHE A 853 -10.93 -16.46 19.29
C PHE A 853 -10.70 -16.22 17.77
N PRO A 854 -11.47 -15.36 17.12
CA PRO A 854 -12.47 -14.41 17.63
C PRO A 854 -13.92 -14.95 17.61
N ARG A 855 -14.16 -16.26 17.49
CA ARG A 855 -15.51 -16.86 17.58
C ARG A 855 -15.98 -17.06 19.02
N GLU A 856 -15.05 -17.09 19.95
CA GLU A 856 -15.29 -17.15 21.39
C GLU A 856 -14.52 -16.04 22.12
N ASP A 857 -15.08 -15.55 23.20
CA ASP A 857 -14.61 -14.39 23.95
C ASP A 857 -13.59 -14.75 25.05
N HIS A 858 -13.02 -15.96 25.03
CA HIS A 858 -12.10 -16.40 26.06
C HIS A 858 -10.84 -17.07 25.52
N THR A 859 -9.79 -17.03 26.31
CA THR A 859 -8.55 -17.74 26.09
C THR A 859 -8.06 -18.40 27.38
N LYS A 860 -7.39 -19.55 27.26
CA LYS A 860 -6.79 -20.27 28.35
C LYS A 860 -5.31 -20.50 28.05
N LEU A 861 -4.47 -20.06 28.97
CA LEU A 861 -3.04 -20.34 28.97
C LEU A 861 -2.73 -21.45 29.99
N THR A 862 -1.90 -22.41 29.57
CA THR A 862 -1.38 -23.47 30.44
C THR A 862 0.13 -23.37 30.50
N VAL A 863 0.70 -23.31 31.71
CA VAL A 863 2.14 -23.29 31.94
C VAL A 863 2.63 -24.70 32.15
N ASN A 864 3.41 -25.23 31.24
CA ASN A 864 4.08 -26.51 31.34
C ASN A 864 5.56 -26.28 31.69
N GLY A 865 5.97 -26.69 32.90
CA GLY A 865 7.29 -26.37 33.46
C GLY A 865 7.18 -25.59 34.76
N LYS A 866 8.29 -25.06 35.23
CA LYS A 866 8.36 -24.29 36.48
C LYS A 866 9.24 -23.07 36.25
N GLY A 867 8.80 -21.88 36.62
CA GLY A 867 9.55 -20.66 36.49
C GLY A 867 9.08 -19.54 37.41
N LYS A 868 9.93 -18.53 37.59
CA LYS A 868 9.51 -17.27 38.20
C LYS A 868 9.61 -16.19 37.13
N PHE A 869 8.47 -15.74 36.63
CA PHE A 869 8.38 -14.69 35.66
C PHE A 869 7.06 -13.93 35.78
N GLU A 870 7.07 -12.69 35.31
CA GLU A 870 5.88 -11.85 35.17
C GLU A 870 5.17 -12.19 33.83
N LEU A 871 3.86 -12.43 33.91
CA LEU A 871 2.99 -12.64 32.77
C LEU A 871 2.14 -11.39 32.54
N ASN A 872 2.31 -10.72 31.42
CA ASN A 872 1.58 -9.53 31.03
C ASN A 872 0.56 -9.90 29.94
N LEU A 873 -0.72 -9.88 30.28
CA LEU A 873 -1.83 -10.16 29.35
C LEU A 873 -2.39 -8.84 28.84
N ARG A 874 -2.42 -8.65 27.52
CA ARG A 874 -3.08 -7.49 26.93
C ARG A 874 -4.59 -7.56 27.18
N ILE A 875 -5.16 -6.46 27.62
CA ILE A 875 -6.60 -6.24 27.69
C ILE A 875 -6.92 -5.22 26.59
N PRO A 876 -7.55 -5.67 25.50
CA PRO A 876 -7.82 -4.79 24.37
C PRO A 876 -8.73 -3.61 24.71
N GLY A 877 -8.60 -2.51 23.98
CA GLY A 877 -9.45 -1.33 24.17
C GLY A 877 -10.94 -1.59 23.94
N TRP A 878 -11.31 -2.56 23.09
CA TRP A 878 -12.69 -2.95 22.85
C TRP A 878 -13.32 -3.80 23.99
N ALA A 879 -12.54 -4.32 24.93
CA ALA A 879 -13.03 -5.20 26.00
C ALA A 879 -13.70 -4.42 27.16
N THR A 880 -14.72 -3.62 26.82
CA THR A 880 -15.38 -2.68 27.75
C THR A 880 -16.48 -3.28 28.61
N ALA A 881 -16.96 -4.51 28.30
CA ALA A 881 -18.07 -5.15 29.03
C ALA A 881 -17.62 -5.86 30.33
N GLY A 882 -16.40 -5.58 30.80
CA GLY A 882 -15.80 -6.25 31.94
C GLY A 882 -14.97 -7.45 31.52
N VAL A 883 -13.97 -7.76 32.34
CA VAL A 883 -13.03 -8.87 32.08
C VAL A 883 -12.99 -9.79 33.27
N GLU A 884 -13.10 -11.10 33.05
CA GLU A 884 -12.98 -12.11 34.10
C GLU A 884 -11.63 -12.82 34.01
N LEU A 885 -10.92 -12.92 35.12
CA LEU A 885 -9.71 -13.70 35.26
C LEU A 885 -9.92 -14.88 36.20
N LYS A 886 -9.50 -16.09 35.78
CA LYS A 886 -9.36 -17.23 36.67
C LYS A 886 -7.93 -17.75 36.68
N ILE A 887 -7.42 -18.10 37.83
CA ILE A 887 -6.13 -18.79 37.96
C ILE A 887 -6.38 -20.13 38.66
N ASN A 888 -6.01 -21.22 38.00
CA ASN A 888 -6.29 -22.60 38.44
C ASN A 888 -7.79 -22.81 38.80
N GLY A 889 -8.68 -22.33 37.92
CA GLY A 889 -10.12 -22.41 38.06
C GLY A 889 -10.73 -21.45 39.11
N LYS A 890 -9.92 -20.63 39.80
CA LYS A 890 -10.40 -19.73 40.85
C LYS A 890 -10.48 -18.29 40.29
N THR A 891 -11.67 -17.70 40.34
CA THR A 891 -11.91 -16.32 39.94
C THR A 891 -11.09 -15.36 40.83
N GLN A 892 -10.40 -14.43 40.19
CA GLN A 892 -9.61 -13.38 40.84
C GLN A 892 -10.45 -12.12 40.99
N LYS A 893 -10.49 -11.53 42.15
CA LYS A 893 -11.21 -10.27 42.44
C LYS A 893 -10.25 -9.09 42.26
N ILE A 894 -9.91 -8.76 41.04
CA ILE A 894 -9.07 -7.61 40.69
C ILE A 894 -9.83 -6.75 39.68
N ALA A 895 -9.65 -5.44 39.77
CA ALA A 895 -10.14 -4.55 38.73
C ALA A 895 -9.25 -4.68 37.49
N ILE A 896 -9.86 -4.89 36.32
CA ILE A 896 -9.18 -5.03 35.04
C ILE A 896 -9.78 -3.97 34.10
N GLU A 897 -8.94 -3.12 33.58
CA GLU A 897 -9.34 -2.01 32.70
C GLU A 897 -9.09 -2.38 31.24
N ALA A 898 -10.02 -2.03 30.37
CA ALA A 898 -9.80 -2.11 28.93
C ALA A 898 -8.66 -1.16 28.50
N GLY A 899 -7.93 -1.52 27.43
CA GLY A 899 -6.80 -0.75 26.97
C GLY A 899 -5.61 -0.76 27.93
N SER A 900 -5.36 -1.89 28.65
CA SER A 900 -4.30 -2.02 29.63
C SER A 900 -3.54 -3.34 29.51
N TYR A 901 -2.49 -3.52 30.32
CA TYR A 901 -1.88 -4.83 30.58
C TYR A 901 -2.19 -5.31 31.98
N LEU A 902 -2.65 -6.53 32.09
CA LEU A 902 -2.79 -7.23 33.35
C LEU A 902 -1.50 -7.97 33.66
N SER A 903 -0.76 -7.51 34.68
CA SER A 903 0.50 -8.10 35.12
C SER A 903 0.32 -9.10 36.26
N LEU A 904 0.88 -10.30 36.14
CA LEU A 904 0.84 -11.39 37.09
C LEU A 904 2.27 -11.84 37.43
N ASP A 905 2.92 -11.24 38.44
CA ASP A 905 4.25 -11.67 38.93
C ASP A 905 4.10 -12.79 39.95
N ARG A 906 4.54 -13.99 39.58
CA ARG A 906 4.46 -15.14 40.50
C ARG A 906 5.44 -16.26 40.12
N LYS A 907 5.57 -17.23 41.04
CA LYS A 907 6.22 -18.52 40.77
C LYS A 907 5.20 -19.45 40.15
N TRP A 908 5.39 -19.78 38.91
CA TRP A 908 4.56 -20.71 38.15
C TRP A 908 4.95 -22.15 38.40
N LYS A 909 3.95 -23.03 38.44
CA LYS A 909 4.10 -24.49 38.60
C LYS A 909 3.62 -25.16 37.32
N ASN A 910 4.13 -26.38 37.09
CA ASN A 910 3.65 -27.20 35.99
C ASN A 910 2.15 -27.48 36.12
N GLY A 911 1.40 -27.17 35.04
CA GLY A 911 -0.05 -27.29 34.98
C GLY A 911 -0.82 -26.09 35.52
N ASP A 912 -0.17 -25.01 35.94
CA ASP A 912 -0.89 -23.77 36.28
C ASP A 912 -1.65 -23.24 35.04
N THR A 913 -2.93 -22.86 35.24
CA THR A 913 -3.81 -22.34 34.20
C THR A 913 -4.20 -20.89 34.47
N ILE A 914 -4.32 -20.11 33.41
CA ILE A 914 -4.81 -18.73 33.40
C ILE A 914 -5.93 -18.68 32.37
N GLU A 915 -7.14 -18.37 32.79
CA GLU A 915 -8.30 -18.22 31.93
C GLU A 915 -8.72 -16.74 31.91
N LEU A 916 -8.79 -16.15 30.74
CA LEU A 916 -9.21 -14.77 30.53
C LEU A 916 -10.46 -14.76 29.65
N LYS A 917 -11.56 -14.19 30.16
CA LYS A 917 -12.79 -13.98 29.41
C LYS A 917 -13.03 -12.48 29.20
N MET A 918 -13.26 -12.09 27.95
CA MET A 918 -13.44 -10.72 27.48
C MET A 918 -14.72 -10.63 26.66
N PRO A 919 -15.90 -10.46 27.27
CA PRO A 919 -17.17 -10.49 26.56
C PRO A 919 -17.20 -9.50 25.39
N PHE A 920 -17.57 -9.99 24.20
CA PHE A 920 -17.68 -9.15 23.03
C PHE A 920 -18.93 -8.30 23.06
N THR A 921 -18.79 -7.04 22.61
CA THR A 921 -19.89 -6.12 22.41
C THR A 921 -19.79 -5.51 21.02
N PHE A 922 -20.94 -5.02 20.51
CA PHE A 922 -20.95 -4.20 19.30
C PHE A 922 -20.44 -2.80 19.62
N HIS A 923 -19.61 -2.25 18.70
CA HIS A 923 -19.18 -0.86 18.76
C HIS A 923 -19.03 -0.31 17.35
N LEU A 924 -19.03 1.01 17.23
CA LEU A 924 -18.88 1.74 15.97
C LEU A 924 -17.49 2.38 15.91
N ASP A 925 -16.90 2.33 14.73
CA ASP A 925 -15.67 3.06 14.39
C ASP A 925 -16.00 4.08 13.28
N PRO A 926 -16.28 5.35 13.65
CA PRO A 926 -16.71 6.38 12.70
C PRO A 926 -15.55 6.96 11.89
N ILE A 927 -15.83 7.34 10.66
CA ILE A 927 -14.95 8.23 9.91
C ILE A 927 -14.84 9.58 10.63
N MET A 928 -13.64 10.08 10.77
CA MET A 928 -13.31 11.16 11.69
C MET A 928 -13.91 12.51 11.36
N ASP A 929 -14.20 12.79 10.08
CA ASP A 929 -14.79 14.05 9.60
C ASP A 929 -16.28 13.93 9.23
N GLN A 930 -16.86 12.72 9.33
CA GLN A 930 -18.29 12.47 9.10
C GLN A 930 -18.74 11.25 9.94
N GLU A 931 -19.06 11.45 11.22
CA GLU A 931 -19.19 10.34 12.17
C GLU A 931 -20.41 9.43 11.95
N ASN A 932 -21.48 9.87 11.31
CA ASN A 932 -22.59 8.97 10.94
C ASN A 932 -22.14 7.93 9.89
N ILE A 933 -21.05 8.16 9.17
CA ILE A 933 -20.42 7.15 8.31
C ILE A 933 -19.45 6.34 9.16
N ALA A 934 -19.88 5.15 9.54
CA ALA A 934 -19.16 4.33 10.52
C ALA A 934 -19.11 2.86 10.12
N SER A 935 -18.08 2.19 10.57
CA SER A 935 -17.98 0.72 10.50
C SER A 935 -18.48 0.08 11.78
N LEU A 936 -19.02 -1.13 11.66
CA LEU A 936 -19.55 -1.89 12.79
C LEU A 936 -18.56 -3.01 13.17
N PHE A 937 -18.26 -3.10 14.44
CA PHE A 937 -17.42 -4.16 15.01
C PHE A 937 -18.17 -4.99 16.04
N TYR A 938 -17.78 -6.27 16.16
CA TYR A 938 -18.13 -7.14 17.27
C TYR A 938 -16.85 -7.68 17.92
N GLY A 939 -16.51 -7.21 19.11
CA GLY A 939 -15.16 -7.40 19.65
C GLY A 939 -14.10 -6.88 18.69
N PRO A 940 -13.08 -7.67 18.31
CA PRO A 940 -12.03 -7.24 17.36
C PRO A 940 -12.44 -7.32 15.89
N VAL A 941 -13.61 -7.87 15.58
CA VAL A 941 -14.02 -8.25 14.23
C VAL A 941 -14.83 -7.15 13.58
N LEU A 942 -14.33 -6.64 12.46
CA LEU A 942 -15.05 -5.76 11.55
C LEU A 942 -16.11 -6.58 10.80
N LEU A 943 -17.35 -6.13 10.86
CA LEU A 943 -18.49 -6.74 10.18
C LEU A 943 -18.82 -5.96 8.91
N ALA A 944 -18.82 -6.65 7.78
CA ALA A 944 -19.16 -6.07 6.49
C ALA A 944 -20.58 -6.47 6.05
N ALA A 945 -21.38 -5.48 5.66
CA ALA A 945 -22.68 -5.74 5.04
C ALA A 945 -22.49 -6.44 3.69
N GLN A 946 -23.22 -7.53 3.46
CA GLN A 946 -23.21 -8.24 2.18
C GLN A 946 -24.10 -7.50 1.17
N GLU A 947 -23.61 -7.31 -0.05
CA GLU A 947 -24.28 -6.52 -1.08
C GLU A 947 -24.50 -7.34 -2.34
N ASP A 948 -25.67 -7.20 -2.94
CA ASP A 948 -26.02 -7.89 -4.20
C ASP A 948 -25.60 -7.09 -5.45
N ALA A 949 -25.37 -5.78 -5.31
CA ALA A 949 -25.04 -4.88 -6.41
C ALA A 949 -24.11 -3.74 -5.96
N PRO A 950 -23.39 -3.07 -6.89
CA PRO A 950 -22.67 -1.83 -6.60
C PRO A 950 -23.63 -0.76 -6.04
N ARG A 951 -23.07 0.14 -5.23
CA ARG A 951 -23.84 1.21 -4.58
C ARG A 951 -23.20 2.58 -4.81
N THR A 952 -24.02 3.61 -4.98
CA THR A 952 -23.59 5.01 -4.97
C THR A 952 -23.52 5.56 -3.55
N ASP A 953 -24.48 5.15 -2.70
CA ASP A 953 -24.66 5.68 -1.37
C ASP A 953 -24.31 4.63 -0.32
N PHE A 954 -23.87 5.10 0.85
CA PHE A 954 -23.66 4.23 1.99
C PHE A 954 -24.95 3.53 2.39
N ARG A 955 -24.85 2.25 2.76
CA ARG A 955 -26.00 1.50 3.27
C ARG A 955 -26.48 2.13 4.57
N LYS A 956 -27.75 2.52 4.61
CA LYS A 956 -28.39 3.05 5.81
C LYS A 956 -28.76 1.93 6.76
N ILE A 957 -28.41 2.09 8.03
CA ILE A 957 -28.83 1.21 9.12
C ILE A 957 -29.31 2.02 10.32
N THR A 958 -30.19 1.42 11.10
CA THR A 958 -30.70 2.02 12.34
C THR A 958 -30.33 1.14 13.53
N LEU A 959 -29.64 1.73 14.52
CA LEU A 959 -29.22 1.04 15.73
C LEU A 959 -29.82 1.72 16.97
N ASN A 960 -29.95 0.97 18.07
CA ASN A 960 -30.38 1.54 19.34
C ASN A 960 -29.23 2.33 19.99
N ALA A 961 -29.48 3.57 20.41
CA ALA A 961 -28.45 4.46 20.91
C ALA A 961 -27.86 4.03 22.28
N GLU A 962 -28.66 3.37 23.14
CA GLU A 962 -28.22 2.94 24.48
C GLU A 962 -27.50 1.59 24.43
N ASP A 963 -27.91 0.71 23.49
CA ASP A 963 -27.32 -0.62 23.34
C ASP A 963 -27.46 -1.04 21.87
N LEU A 964 -26.37 -0.98 21.12
CA LEU A 964 -26.36 -1.32 19.71
C LEU A 964 -26.89 -2.74 19.43
N GLY A 965 -26.66 -3.67 20.36
CA GLY A 965 -27.07 -5.07 20.23
C GLY A 965 -28.57 -5.30 20.23
N LYS A 966 -29.38 -4.38 20.78
CA LYS A 966 -30.85 -4.52 20.84
C LYS A 966 -31.52 -4.63 19.47
N THR A 967 -30.92 -4.07 18.43
CA THR A 967 -31.44 -4.08 17.04
C THR A 967 -30.73 -5.06 16.13
N ILE A 968 -29.75 -5.80 16.64
CA ILE A 968 -28.96 -6.76 15.91
C ILE A 968 -29.40 -8.19 16.29
N THR A 969 -29.67 -9.02 15.30
CA THR A 969 -29.98 -10.44 15.47
C THR A 969 -28.93 -11.29 14.77
N GLY A 970 -28.76 -12.54 15.18
CA GLY A 970 -27.79 -13.43 14.50
C GLY A 970 -27.17 -14.46 15.44
N ASP A 971 -26.12 -15.13 14.93
CA ASP A 971 -25.35 -16.13 15.68
C ASP A 971 -23.94 -15.62 15.99
N PRO A 972 -23.67 -15.24 17.23
CA PRO A 972 -22.33 -14.81 17.65
C PRO A 972 -21.22 -15.83 17.42
N LYS A 973 -21.51 -17.14 17.42
CA LYS A 973 -20.50 -18.18 17.17
C LYS A 973 -20.14 -18.30 15.69
N ALA A 974 -21.15 -18.12 14.83
CA ALA A 974 -20.92 -18.02 13.39
C ALA A 974 -20.36 -16.65 12.98
N LEU A 975 -20.44 -15.63 13.85
CA LEU A 975 -20.17 -14.23 13.55
C LEU A 975 -21.03 -13.71 12.38
N GLU A 976 -22.25 -14.23 12.27
CA GLU A 976 -23.18 -13.83 11.24
C GLU A 976 -24.40 -13.12 11.85
N PHE A 977 -24.64 -11.89 11.42
CA PHE A 977 -25.64 -11.01 12.02
C PHE A 977 -26.58 -10.42 10.95
N THR A 978 -27.74 -9.98 11.38
CA THR A 978 -28.73 -9.33 10.52
C THR A 978 -29.14 -8.00 11.12
N ILE A 979 -29.09 -6.92 10.33
CA ILE A 979 -29.51 -5.58 10.69
C ILE A 979 -30.35 -5.03 9.53
N ASP A 980 -31.56 -4.55 9.82
CA ASP A 980 -32.50 -4.01 8.82
C ASP A 980 -32.67 -4.93 7.57
N GLY A 981 -32.66 -6.25 7.79
CA GLY A 981 -32.79 -7.26 6.74
C GLY A 981 -31.51 -7.55 5.93
N THR A 982 -30.39 -6.93 6.26
CA THR A 982 -29.09 -7.15 5.61
C THR A 982 -28.23 -8.08 6.44
N THR A 983 -27.57 -9.03 5.79
CA THR A 983 -26.58 -9.93 6.42
C THR A 983 -25.24 -9.24 6.57
N PHE A 984 -24.62 -9.42 7.74
CA PHE A 984 -23.29 -8.95 8.08
C PHE A 984 -22.39 -10.14 8.44
N LYS A 985 -21.19 -10.16 7.88
CA LYS A 985 -20.18 -11.20 8.13
C LYS A 985 -18.83 -10.59 8.48
N PRO A 986 -17.90 -11.36 9.08
CA PRO A 986 -16.52 -10.92 9.27
C PRO A 986 -15.91 -10.46 7.94
N PHE A 987 -15.27 -9.31 7.95
CA PHE A 987 -14.66 -8.79 6.72
C PHE A 987 -13.56 -9.71 6.19
N PHE A 988 -12.85 -10.42 7.05
CA PHE A 988 -11.84 -11.41 6.65
C PHE A 988 -12.44 -12.73 6.09
N GLU A 989 -13.75 -12.92 6.15
CA GLU A 989 -14.50 -14.02 5.53
C GLU A 989 -15.47 -13.51 4.45
N THR A 990 -15.34 -12.25 4.05
CA THR A 990 -16.17 -11.65 3.00
C THR A 990 -15.38 -11.64 1.69
N TYR A 991 -15.82 -12.42 0.71
CA TYR A 991 -15.16 -12.61 -0.60
C TYR A 991 -15.94 -11.99 -1.74
N GLU A 992 -17.21 -11.73 -1.51
CA GLU A 992 -18.13 -11.13 -2.46
C GLU A 992 -18.28 -9.60 -2.22
N ARG A 993 -19.26 -9.00 -2.88
CA ARG A 993 -19.54 -7.58 -2.79
C ARG A 993 -20.00 -7.17 -1.39
N HIS A 994 -19.52 -6.03 -0.91
CA HIS A 994 -19.74 -5.63 0.48
C HIS A 994 -19.69 -4.12 0.69
N SER A 995 -20.19 -3.69 1.85
CA SER A 995 -19.99 -2.34 2.39
C SER A 995 -19.36 -2.42 3.78
N VAL A 996 -18.21 -1.79 3.96
CA VAL A 996 -17.52 -1.68 5.26
C VAL A 996 -18.05 -0.48 6.04
N TYR A 997 -18.15 0.67 5.40
CA TYR A 997 -18.75 1.87 5.98
C TYR A 997 -20.24 1.94 5.68
N LEU A 998 -21.00 2.41 6.65
CA LEU A 998 -22.46 2.45 6.70
C LEU A 998 -22.90 3.86 7.09
N ASP A 999 -24.05 4.32 6.61
CA ASP A 999 -24.73 5.53 7.10
C ASP A 999 -25.61 5.13 8.30
N VAL A 1000 -25.12 5.39 9.50
CA VAL A 1000 -25.70 4.92 10.76
C VAL A 1000 -26.57 5.98 11.39
N SER A 1001 -27.84 5.63 11.67
CA SER A 1001 -28.75 6.42 12.49
C SER A 1001 -28.94 5.78 13.85
N LEU A 1002 -28.83 6.57 14.92
CA LEU A 1002 -29.11 6.13 16.28
C LEU A 1002 -30.51 6.55 16.71
N LYS A 1003 -31.29 5.60 17.25
CA LYS A 1003 -32.62 5.83 17.83
C LYS A 1003 -32.67 5.25 19.24
N ASN A 1004 -33.49 5.85 20.10
CA ASN A 1004 -33.77 5.39 21.47
C ASN A 1004 -34.75 4.22 21.51
#